data_d4c4010b0e985e9bd656520ed43c8fec
#
_entry.id   d4c4010b0e985e9bd656520ed43c8fec
#
_cell.length_a   1.000
_cell.length_b   1.000
_cell.length_c   1.000
_cell.angle_alpha   90.00
_cell.angle_beta   90.00
_cell.angle_gamma   90.00
#
_symmetry.space_group_name_H-M   'P 1'
#
loop_
_entity.id
_entity.type
_entity.pdbx_description
1 polymer ?
#
loop_
_entity_poly.entity_id
_entity_poly.type
_entity_poly.pdbx_seq_one_letter_code
_entity_poly.pdbx_strand_id
1 'polypeptide(L)'
;MAASLALTLLMPTGAMAATGQNAGKDYENTRKAAAEKAALLTETYGTTSVQYALIDQGNIVVSGQSGRNDEEGKIPLTAETMYGIGSTGKMFVTAAVMKLADEGKVDLDKPVVQYIPEFTMKDERYKQITPRMLLNHSSGLRGSTLANAFLFEDNDTYAHDTLLEQLKGQTLKADPGAFSVYCNDGFTLAEILVERVSGTDYTTFIREHFTEPLGMSRTATPLDNPDPSGMAGLYSPTIKGQLPNESVNVIGTGGVYSTAEDLVRFSQIFTGQVEGILSDAAVSAMEQEEYKKGLWPEEADNSIGYGLGWDSVNLFPFGDYGIKALAKGGDTLLYHAALVVLPEHNMAAAVLSSGGSSTLNQLLANDMLLNALKEKGIIDAIKPEKSYGEPVKADMPEEMRAYAGVYAATSQSIRADLSEDGELSLSIIQLPDYPAEKYFYTADGSFMSEDGSTKVEFVTEKNGRTYIWVRSYATIPGLGQTALSYYAAEKLEPHDVPARTAAAWKQRDGSKYYVVNEKYTSAAYLQAPILPIDLTGGLPGYWADRQLTGPDSAASNVQIPGMSGRDIMEFSFAKQGGTEYVEAGGSIFVHEKAVKPLYAGKKSAATIQANGYAKWYTVPDKAAGKTLTVKLPKNGAFVVYDGNGAVIEFSTITGNNKVVLPKDGVIVFAGDAGARFELSLK
;
A
#
# COMPACT_ATOMS: atom_id res chain seq x y z
N MET A 1 -11.02 -38.03 58.65
CA MET A 1 -10.33 -36.73 58.88
C MET A 1 -9.73 -36.32 57.56
N ALA A 2 -10.40 -35.44 56.88
CA ALA A 2 -9.97 -34.90 55.59
C ALA A 2 -9.54 -33.43 55.81
N ALA A 3 -8.29 -33.13 55.48
CA ALA A 3 -7.75 -31.76 55.57
C ALA A 3 -7.71 -31.19 54.11
N SER A 4 -8.52 -30.18 53.88
CA SER A 4 -8.52 -29.41 52.66
C SER A 4 -7.39 -28.39 52.70
N LEU A 5 -6.47 -28.44 51.74
CA LEU A 5 -5.48 -27.39 51.48
C LEU A 5 -6.07 -26.40 50.47
N ALA A 6 -6.34 -25.18 50.91
CA ALA A 6 -6.67 -24.08 50.03
C ALA A 6 -5.35 -23.42 49.55
N LEU A 7 -5.12 -23.48 48.22
CA LEU A 7 -3.99 -22.79 47.56
C LEU A 7 -4.45 -21.40 47.16
N THR A 8 -3.99 -20.38 47.89
CA THR A 8 -4.16 -18.97 47.53
C THR A 8 -3.10 -18.59 46.49
N LEU A 9 -3.53 -18.37 45.25
CA LEU A 9 -2.72 -17.74 44.21
C LEU A 9 -2.57 -16.23 44.51
N LEU A 10 -1.36 -15.84 44.86
CA LEU A 10 -0.95 -14.43 44.91
C LEU A 10 -0.65 -13.97 43.48
N MET A 11 -1.50 -13.08 42.97
CA MET A 11 -1.15 -12.30 41.76
C MET A 11 -0.20 -11.13 42.16
N PRO A 12 0.83 -10.84 41.36
CA PRO A 12 1.65 -9.68 41.61
C PRO A 12 0.87 -8.40 41.21
N THR A 13 0.63 -7.53 42.15
CA THR A 13 0.11 -6.17 41.94
C THR A 13 1.20 -5.32 41.34
N GLY A 14 1.15 -5.14 39.98
CA GLY A 14 1.93 -4.11 39.33
C GLY A 14 1.42 -2.73 39.69
N ALA A 15 2.33 -1.87 40.16
CA ALA A 15 2.07 -0.51 40.57
C ALA A 15 1.50 0.32 39.40
N MET A 16 0.22 0.71 39.49
CA MET A 16 -0.35 1.79 38.69
C MET A 16 0.13 3.12 39.19
N ALA A 17 0.84 3.88 38.35
CA ALA A 17 1.09 5.29 38.57
C ALA A 17 -0.25 6.05 38.49
N ALA A 18 -0.68 6.61 39.60
CA ALA A 18 -1.91 7.42 39.67
C ALA A 18 -1.66 8.80 39.04
N THR A 19 -2.29 9.08 37.92
CA THR A 19 -2.55 10.44 37.44
C THR A 19 -4.02 10.54 37.02
N GLY A 20 -4.79 11.43 37.67
CA GLY A 20 -6.10 11.90 37.20
C GLY A 20 -7.30 11.11 37.73
N GLN A 21 -7.78 11.49 38.92
CA GLN A 21 -9.12 11.10 39.42
C GLN A 21 -10.19 11.80 38.58
N ASN A 22 -10.85 11.07 37.70
CA ASN A 22 -12.22 11.10 37.16
C ASN A 22 -12.40 10.46 35.80
N ALA A 23 -11.36 10.01 35.14
CA ALA A 23 -11.44 9.40 33.78
C ALA A 23 -11.89 7.91 33.77
N GLY A 24 -12.23 7.32 34.89
CA GLY A 24 -12.30 5.86 35.03
C GLY A 24 -13.65 5.20 34.71
N LYS A 25 -14.74 5.95 34.56
CA LYS A 25 -16.09 5.39 34.28
C LYS A 25 -16.62 5.66 32.88
N ASP A 26 -16.12 6.68 32.20
CA ASP A 26 -16.62 7.14 30.92
C ASP A 26 -15.96 6.34 29.82
N TYR A 27 -16.02 5.37 29.29
CA TYR A 27 -15.46 4.55 28.19
C TYR A 27 -15.32 3.06 28.51
N GLU A 28 -16.11 2.54 29.49
CA GLU A 28 -16.03 1.13 29.85
C GLU A 28 -16.49 0.22 28.69
N ASN A 29 -17.60 0.56 28.02
CA ASN A 29 -18.12 -0.19 26.88
C ASN A 29 -17.18 -0.07 25.69
N THR A 30 -16.65 1.11 25.42
CA THR A 30 -15.67 1.35 24.35
C THR A 30 -14.41 0.53 24.56
N ARG A 31 -13.85 0.49 25.76
CA ARG A 31 -12.67 -0.34 26.10
C ARG A 31 -12.95 -1.82 25.88
N LYS A 32 -14.12 -2.29 26.33
CA LYS A 32 -14.51 -3.70 26.16
C LYS A 32 -14.66 -4.07 24.69
N ALA A 33 -15.40 -3.28 23.92
CA ALA A 33 -15.59 -3.50 22.47
C ALA A 33 -14.25 -3.49 21.72
N ALA A 34 -13.36 -2.53 22.03
CA ALA A 34 -12.03 -2.45 21.43
C ALA A 34 -11.19 -3.70 21.72
N ALA A 35 -11.18 -4.16 22.96
CA ALA A 35 -10.43 -5.37 23.34
C ALA A 35 -10.99 -6.64 22.65
N GLU A 36 -12.31 -6.80 22.57
CA GLU A 36 -12.97 -7.91 21.91
C GLU A 36 -12.65 -7.95 20.39
N LYS A 37 -12.71 -6.79 19.73
CA LYS A 37 -12.39 -6.71 18.30
C LYS A 37 -10.88 -6.83 18.03
N ALA A 38 -10.03 -6.32 18.89
CA ALA A 38 -8.58 -6.52 18.80
C ALA A 38 -8.21 -8.02 18.94
N ALA A 39 -8.88 -8.75 19.84
CA ALA A 39 -8.75 -10.20 19.96
C ALA A 39 -9.24 -10.90 18.68
N LEU A 40 -10.37 -10.48 18.12
CA LEU A 40 -10.89 -11.04 16.86
C LEU A 40 -9.92 -10.86 15.69
N LEU A 41 -9.25 -9.70 15.59
CA LEU A 41 -8.21 -9.46 14.58
C LEU A 41 -7.07 -10.48 14.69
N THR A 42 -6.60 -10.75 15.91
CA THR A 42 -5.46 -11.65 16.13
C THR A 42 -5.81 -13.13 16.11
N GLU A 43 -7.04 -13.50 16.44
CA GLU A 43 -7.48 -14.89 16.49
C GLU A 43 -8.06 -15.39 15.16
N THR A 44 -8.65 -14.50 14.35
CA THR A 44 -9.44 -14.88 13.18
C THR A 44 -8.90 -14.29 11.86
N TYR A 45 -8.39 -13.05 11.88
CA TYR A 45 -8.07 -12.31 10.65
C TYR A 45 -6.57 -12.27 10.31
N GLY A 46 -5.77 -13.15 10.88
CA GLY A 46 -4.36 -13.32 10.50
C GLY A 46 -3.44 -12.19 10.97
N THR A 47 -3.91 -11.31 11.84
CA THR A 47 -3.09 -10.29 12.48
C THR A 47 -2.22 -10.92 13.56
N THR A 48 -0.91 -10.71 13.54
CA THR A 48 0.00 -11.25 14.55
C THR A 48 -0.09 -10.47 15.84
N SER A 49 -0.09 -9.15 15.73
CA SER A 49 -0.25 -8.22 16.85
C SER A 49 -0.98 -6.96 16.41
N VAL A 50 -1.72 -6.37 17.33
CA VAL A 50 -2.43 -5.11 17.13
C VAL A 50 -2.29 -4.22 18.38
N GLN A 51 -2.10 -2.94 18.15
CA GLN A 51 -2.09 -1.88 19.15
C GLN A 51 -3.11 -0.81 18.77
N TYR A 52 -3.86 -0.29 19.73
CA TYR A 52 -4.89 0.72 19.47
C TYR A 52 -4.93 1.79 20.57
N ALA A 53 -5.32 3.00 20.18
CA ALA A 53 -5.56 4.09 21.12
C ALA A 53 -6.72 4.99 20.64
N LEU A 54 -7.43 5.61 21.59
CA LEU A 54 -8.43 6.64 21.35
C LEU A 54 -8.12 7.84 22.24
N ILE A 55 -8.08 9.02 21.62
CA ILE A 55 -7.95 10.30 22.31
C ILE A 55 -9.28 11.06 22.28
N ASP A 56 -9.64 11.69 23.38
CA ASP A 56 -10.81 12.58 23.48
C ASP A 56 -10.40 13.82 24.29
N GLN A 57 -10.67 15.01 23.72
CA GLN A 57 -10.34 16.31 24.32
C GLN A 57 -8.89 16.39 24.82
N GLY A 58 -7.94 15.88 24.02
CA GLY A 58 -6.51 15.88 24.34
C GLY A 58 -6.04 14.80 25.33
N ASN A 59 -6.95 13.94 25.83
CA ASN A 59 -6.62 12.85 26.74
C ASN A 59 -6.75 11.48 26.09
N ILE A 60 -5.77 10.61 26.24
CA ILE A 60 -5.88 9.22 25.81
C ILE A 60 -6.81 8.49 26.78
N VAL A 61 -8.00 8.12 26.32
CA VAL A 61 -9.07 7.53 27.12
C VAL A 61 -9.21 6.02 26.97
N VAL A 62 -8.75 5.48 25.83
CA VAL A 62 -8.64 4.04 25.54
C VAL A 62 -7.27 3.78 24.97
N SER A 63 -6.58 2.76 25.47
CA SER A 63 -5.34 2.23 24.91
C SER A 63 -5.24 0.75 25.22
N GLY A 64 -4.73 -0.04 24.29
CA GLY A 64 -4.56 -1.47 24.48
C GLY A 64 -3.85 -2.16 23.33
N GLN A 65 -3.63 -3.44 23.52
CA GLN A 65 -2.96 -4.31 22.54
C GLN A 65 -3.48 -5.74 22.63
N SER A 66 -3.35 -6.50 21.53
CA SER A 66 -3.66 -7.93 21.46
C SER A 66 -2.66 -8.67 20.58
N GLY A 67 -2.54 -9.97 20.75
CA GLY A 67 -1.66 -10.82 19.98
C GLY A 67 -0.29 -11.03 20.63
N ARG A 68 0.73 -11.33 19.78
CA ARG A 68 2.08 -11.68 20.24
C ARG A 68 3.14 -10.83 19.53
N ASN A 69 4.26 -10.59 20.21
CA ASN A 69 5.40 -9.88 19.63
C ASN A 69 6.46 -10.84 19.07
N ASP A 70 6.74 -11.92 19.77
CA ASP A 70 7.70 -12.96 19.37
C ASP A 70 7.06 -14.35 19.40
N GLU A 71 7.67 -15.35 18.70
CA GLU A 71 7.16 -16.72 18.65
C GLU A 71 7.08 -17.40 20.02
N GLU A 72 7.99 -17.05 20.91
CA GLU A 72 8.10 -17.65 22.23
C GLU A 72 7.29 -16.91 23.30
N GLY A 73 6.69 -15.75 22.97
CA GLY A 73 5.92 -14.92 23.90
C GLY A 73 6.75 -14.29 25.02
N LYS A 74 8.05 -14.12 24.80
CA LYS A 74 8.99 -13.58 25.80
C LYS A 74 9.08 -12.07 25.80
N ILE A 75 8.83 -11.45 24.63
CA ILE A 75 8.86 -9.99 24.47
C ILE A 75 7.42 -9.48 24.52
N PRO A 76 7.01 -8.76 25.58
CA PRO A 76 5.64 -8.30 25.71
C PRO A 76 5.32 -7.21 24.67
N LEU A 77 4.09 -7.19 24.18
CA LEU A 77 3.52 -6.03 23.54
C LEU A 77 3.18 -4.98 24.60
N THR A 78 3.53 -3.73 24.35
CA THR A 78 3.23 -2.60 25.24
C THR A 78 2.75 -1.41 24.40
N ALA A 79 2.24 -0.36 25.06
CA ALA A 79 1.91 0.90 24.40
C ALA A 79 3.13 1.59 23.73
N GLU A 80 4.34 1.16 24.09
CA GLU A 80 5.59 1.69 23.55
C GLU A 80 6.17 0.86 22.39
N THR A 81 5.55 -0.27 22.05
CA THR A 81 5.96 -1.09 20.90
C THR A 81 5.65 -0.33 19.59
N MET A 82 6.69 -0.08 18.79
CA MET A 82 6.56 0.68 17.53
C MET A 82 6.20 -0.23 16.35
N TYR A 83 5.48 0.33 15.41
CA TYR A 83 5.08 -0.29 14.14
C TYR A 83 5.43 0.65 13.00
N GLY A 84 5.73 0.12 11.81
CA GLY A 84 5.71 0.90 10.60
C GLY A 84 4.29 1.38 10.30
N ILE A 85 4.11 2.68 10.10
CA ILE A 85 2.77 3.24 9.85
C ILE A 85 2.45 3.39 8.36
N GLY A 86 3.38 2.99 7.48
CA GLY A 86 3.18 3.04 6.04
C GLY A 86 2.66 4.39 5.58
N SER A 87 1.71 4.38 4.67
CA SER A 87 1.15 5.61 4.08
C SER A 87 0.44 6.54 5.05
N THR A 88 0.21 6.15 6.32
CA THR A 88 -0.24 7.11 7.34
C THR A 88 0.84 8.19 7.58
N GLY A 89 2.10 7.87 7.31
CA GLY A 89 3.22 8.83 7.28
C GLY A 89 3.04 10.00 6.31
N LYS A 90 2.19 9.87 5.27
CA LYS A 90 1.85 10.96 4.36
C LYS A 90 1.23 12.18 5.06
N MET A 91 0.61 11.96 6.21
CA MET A 91 0.07 13.07 7.02
C MET A 91 1.18 13.96 7.59
N PHE A 92 2.35 13.39 7.91
CA PHE A 92 3.49 14.17 8.39
C PHE A 92 4.09 15.04 7.28
N VAL A 93 4.28 14.51 6.07
CA VAL A 93 4.80 15.34 4.97
C VAL A 93 3.77 16.37 4.51
N THR A 94 2.48 16.04 4.56
CA THR A 94 1.42 17.02 4.29
C THR A 94 1.46 18.15 5.30
N ALA A 95 1.51 17.85 6.60
CA ALA A 95 1.64 18.85 7.66
C ALA A 95 2.93 19.69 7.49
N ALA A 96 4.04 19.09 7.05
CA ALA A 96 5.28 19.78 6.79
C ALA A 96 5.15 20.79 5.63
N VAL A 97 4.54 20.39 4.52
CA VAL A 97 4.27 21.29 3.39
C VAL A 97 3.31 22.42 3.82
N MET A 98 2.24 22.09 4.58
CA MET A 98 1.28 23.07 5.07
C MET A 98 1.92 24.07 6.05
N LYS A 99 2.85 23.61 6.90
CA LYS A 99 3.62 24.51 7.77
C LYS A 99 4.47 25.50 6.97
N LEU A 100 5.15 25.01 5.93
CA LEU A 100 5.91 25.90 5.04
C LEU A 100 4.99 26.86 4.26
N ALA A 101 3.75 26.46 3.98
CA ALA A 101 2.74 27.32 3.38
C ALA A 101 2.26 28.40 4.36
N ASP A 102 2.00 28.06 5.62
CA ASP A 102 1.67 29.01 6.68
C ASP A 102 2.77 30.06 6.90
N GLU A 103 4.02 29.64 6.75
CA GLU A 103 5.20 30.54 6.82
C GLU A 103 5.41 31.38 5.54
N GLY A 104 4.55 31.20 4.52
CA GLY A 104 4.67 31.90 3.24
C GLY A 104 5.85 31.46 2.35
N LYS A 105 6.51 30.35 2.71
CA LYS A 105 7.64 29.79 1.97
C LYS A 105 7.21 28.94 0.78
N VAL A 106 6.02 28.32 0.86
CA VAL A 106 5.39 27.53 -0.19
C VAL A 106 4.02 28.10 -0.52
N ASP A 107 3.73 28.26 -1.80
CA ASP A 107 2.39 28.51 -2.31
C ASP A 107 1.90 27.20 -2.94
N LEU A 108 0.80 26.66 -2.41
CA LEU A 108 0.28 25.34 -2.82
C LEU A 108 -0.11 25.28 -4.30
N ASP A 109 -0.36 26.41 -4.94
CA ASP A 109 -0.89 26.51 -6.30
C ASP A 109 0.17 27.01 -7.31
N LYS A 110 1.42 27.21 -6.89
CA LYS A 110 2.55 27.48 -7.79
C LYS A 110 3.27 26.21 -8.22
N PRO A 111 3.87 26.18 -9.42
CA PRO A 111 4.56 25.00 -9.91
C PRO A 111 5.68 24.51 -8.99
N VAL A 112 5.76 23.18 -8.78
CA VAL A 112 6.79 22.50 -7.99
C VAL A 112 8.20 22.84 -8.47
N VAL A 113 8.40 23.07 -9.77
CA VAL A 113 9.69 23.46 -10.38
C VAL A 113 10.23 24.80 -9.86
N GLN A 114 9.42 25.61 -9.17
CA GLN A 114 9.90 26.84 -8.50
C GLN A 114 10.62 26.50 -7.19
N TYR A 115 10.30 25.38 -6.57
CA TYR A 115 10.86 24.91 -5.30
C TYR A 115 11.94 23.85 -5.49
N ILE A 116 11.81 23.03 -6.57
CA ILE A 116 12.75 21.99 -6.97
C ILE A 116 13.17 22.25 -8.42
N PRO A 117 14.11 23.17 -8.69
CA PRO A 117 14.51 23.55 -10.07
C PRO A 117 15.11 22.38 -10.87
N GLU A 118 15.68 21.38 -10.20
CA GLU A 118 16.24 20.18 -10.81
C GLU A 118 15.19 19.13 -11.22
N PHE A 119 13.94 19.27 -10.78
CA PHE A 119 12.85 18.41 -11.20
C PHE A 119 12.53 18.58 -12.68
N THR A 120 12.70 17.54 -13.46
CA THR A 120 12.41 17.51 -14.90
C THR A 120 11.82 16.16 -15.30
N MET A 121 10.97 16.16 -16.31
CA MET A 121 10.41 14.95 -16.92
C MET A 121 10.48 15.03 -18.44
N LYS A 122 10.32 13.88 -19.11
CA LYS A 122 10.20 13.79 -20.57
C LYS A 122 8.94 14.50 -21.10
N ASP A 123 7.90 14.60 -20.28
CA ASP A 123 6.61 15.19 -20.60
C ASP A 123 6.53 16.63 -20.06
N GLU A 124 6.53 17.62 -20.91
CA GLU A 124 6.57 19.05 -20.56
C GLU A 124 5.43 19.52 -19.63
N ARG A 125 4.33 18.76 -19.52
CA ARG A 125 3.22 19.06 -18.61
C ARG A 125 3.64 19.02 -17.13
N TYR A 126 4.76 18.38 -16.79
CA TYR A 126 5.30 18.37 -15.41
C TYR A 126 5.48 19.77 -14.83
N LYS A 127 5.70 20.78 -15.67
CA LYS A 127 5.84 22.19 -15.26
C LYS A 127 4.57 22.80 -14.66
N GLN A 128 3.43 22.10 -14.80
CA GLN A 128 2.15 22.52 -14.25
C GLN A 128 1.82 21.86 -12.91
N ILE A 129 2.61 20.87 -12.48
CA ILE A 129 2.40 20.17 -11.21
C ILE A 129 2.64 21.15 -10.07
N THR A 130 1.68 21.25 -9.15
CA THR A 130 1.75 22.10 -7.96
C THR A 130 1.87 21.26 -6.67
N PRO A 131 2.34 21.84 -5.55
CA PRO A 131 2.33 21.15 -4.25
C PRO A 131 0.96 20.60 -3.87
N ARG A 132 -0.13 21.35 -4.10
CA ARG A 132 -1.50 20.84 -3.90
C ARG A 132 -1.76 19.55 -4.66
N MET A 133 -1.34 19.47 -5.92
CA MET A 133 -1.54 18.28 -6.77
C MET A 133 -0.71 17.07 -6.30
N LEU A 134 0.41 17.29 -5.62
CA LEU A 134 1.14 16.22 -4.96
C LEU A 134 0.33 15.64 -3.78
N LEU A 135 -0.22 16.54 -2.93
CA LEU A 135 -0.88 16.18 -1.67
C LEU A 135 -2.30 15.63 -1.85
N ASN A 136 -3.00 15.98 -2.95
CA ASN A 136 -4.34 15.48 -3.26
C ASN A 136 -4.34 14.38 -4.33
N HIS A 137 -3.17 13.84 -4.67
CA HIS A 137 -3.00 12.78 -5.67
C HIS A 137 -3.42 13.13 -7.11
N SER A 138 -3.45 14.42 -7.50
CA SER A 138 -3.85 14.83 -8.86
C SER A 138 -2.69 15.28 -9.75
N SER A 139 -1.45 14.95 -9.39
CA SER A 139 -0.24 15.38 -10.14
C SER A 139 -0.16 14.83 -11.57
N GLY A 140 -0.86 13.74 -11.88
CA GLY A 140 -0.74 13.04 -13.15
C GLY A 140 0.51 12.15 -13.27
N LEU A 141 1.36 12.06 -12.24
CA LEU A 141 2.48 11.13 -12.17
C LEU A 141 1.99 9.68 -12.26
N ARG A 142 2.80 8.78 -12.83
CA ARG A 142 2.38 7.41 -13.11
C ARG A 142 2.18 6.55 -11.88
N GLY A 143 2.89 6.80 -10.77
CA GLY A 143 2.59 6.07 -9.53
C GLY A 143 3.75 5.94 -8.58
N SER A 144 4.31 4.74 -8.48
CA SER A 144 5.28 4.37 -7.46
C SER A 144 6.61 3.90 -8.07
N THR A 145 7.62 4.75 -7.99
CA THR A 145 9.01 4.43 -8.32
C THR A 145 9.68 3.92 -7.05
N LEU A 146 9.51 2.63 -6.73
CA LEU A 146 9.84 2.03 -5.43
C LEU A 146 10.98 1.00 -5.48
N ALA A 147 11.78 0.96 -6.55
CA ALA A 147 12.97 0.11 -6.58
C ALA A 147 13.88 0.43 -5.39
N ASN A 148 14.22 -0.59 -4.60
CA ASN A 148 15.01 -0.44 -3.36
C ASN A 148 14.37 0.42 -2.24
N ALA A 149 13.06 0.66 -2.26
CA ALA A 149 12.39 1.45 -1.23
C ALA A 149 12.09 0.65 0.04
N PHE A 150 11.83 -0.64 -0.07
CA PHE A 150 11.48 -1.55 1.03
C PHE A 150 12.65 -2.50 1.28
N LEU A 151 13.36 -2.30 2.36
CA LEU A 151 14.56 -3.06 2.70
C LEU A 151 14.42 -3.68 4.09
N PHE A 152 15.16 -4.76 4.36
CA PHE A 152 15.24 -5.37 5.69
C PHE A 152 16.50 -4.90 6.42
N GLU A 153 16.31 -4.25 7.59
CA GLU A 153 17.41 -3.74 8.47
C GLU A 153 18.46 -2.92 7.69
N ASP A 154 18.00 -2.09 6.76
CA ASP A 154 18.84 -1.34 5.86
C ASP A 154 18.27 0.06 5.62
N ASN A 155 19.06 1.10 5.94
CA ASN A 155 18.66 2.50 5.87
C ASN A 155 19.18 3.20 4.60
N ASP A 156 19.42 2.44 3.53
CA ASP A 156 19.84 3.00 2.25
C ASP A 156 18.75 3.87 1.63
N THR A 157 19.05 5.13 1.36
CA THR A 157 18.10 6.13 0.85
C THR A 157 18.02 6.16 -0.69
N TYR A 158 18.54 5.16 -1.37
CA TYR A 158 18.63 5.11 -2.83
C TYR A 158 17.31 5.49 -3.55
N ALA A 159 16.18 4.97 -3.09
CA ALA A 159 14.89 5.25 -3.74
C ALA A 159 14.50 6.73 -3.67
N HIS A 160 14.73 7.39 -2.51
CA HIS A 160 14.55 8.81 -2.34
C HIS A 160 15.56 9.61 -3.19
N ASP A 161 16.85 9.31 -3.07
CA ASP A 161 17.93 10.07 -3.67
C ASP A 161 17.92 10.03 -5.21
N THR A 162 17.39 8.94 -5.80
CA THR A 162 17.34 8.76 -7.25
C THR A 162 15.99 9.11 -7.88
N LEU A 163 14.96 9.47 -7.10
CA LEU A 163 13.62 9.73 -7.65
C LEU A 163 13.63 10.75 -8.79
N LEU A 164 14.28 11.90 -8.62
CA LEU A 164 14.33 12.93 -9.64
C LEU A 164 14.97 12.43 -10.95
N GLU A 165 15.99 11.56 -10.86
CA GLU A 165 16.62 10.95 -12.03
C GLU A 165 15.69 9.95 -12.70
N GLN A 166 14.97 9.15 -11.92
CA GLN A 166 14.00 8.17 -12.42
C GLN A 166 12.83 8.86 -13.14
N LEU A 167 12.36 9.98 -12.62
CA LEU A 167 11.25 10.74 -13.23
C LEU A 167 11.61 11.40 -14.56
N LYS A 168 12.89 11.71 -14.81
CA LYS A 168 13.34 12.34 -16.08
C LYS A 168 12.93 11.56 -17.32
N GLY A 169 12.94 10.22 -17.24
CA GLY A 169 12.60 9.33 -18.34
C GLY A 169 11.10 9.08 -18.53
N GLN A 170 10.27 9.52 -17.57
CA GLN A 170 8.84 9.17 -17.52
C GLN A 170 7.97 10.26 -18.15
N THR A 171 6.77 9.84 -18.59
CA THR A 171 5.67 10.73 -19.01
C THR A 171 4.56 10.74 -17.96
N LEU A 172 3.63 11.69 -18.08
CA LEU A 172 2.45 11.75 -17.24
C LEU A 172 1.34 10.83 -17.79
N LYS A 173 0.56 10.21 -16.88
CA LYS A 173 -0.61 9.40 -17.25
C LYS A 173 -1.86 10.24 -17.56
N ALA A 174 -1.91 11.47 -17.04
CA ALA A 174 -3.00 12.42 -17.23
C ALA A 174 -2.50 13.85 -17.11
N ASP A 175 -3.29 14.83 -17.51
CA ASP A 175 -3.01 16.21 -17.24
C ASP A 175 -3.00 16.48 -15.72
N PRO A 176 -2.04 17.27 -15.22
CA PRO A 176 -2.05 17.69 -13.82
C PRO A 176 -3.39 18.34 -13.44
N GLY A 177 -4.00 17.86 -12.35
CA GLY A 177 -5.30 18.33 -11.87
C GLY A 177 -6.51 17.64 -12.52
N ALA A 178 -6.34 16.74 -13.49
CA ALA A 178 -7.47 16.11 -14.20
C ALA A 178 -8.34 15.24 -13.28
N PHE A 179 -7.72 14.51 -12.37
CA PHE A 179 -8.38 13.68 -11.35
C PHE A 179 -7.37 13.25 -10.28
N SER A 180 -7.91 12.90 -9.12
CA SER A 180 -7.11 12.32 -8.03
C SER A 180 -7.00 10.81 -8.20
N VAL A 181 -5.77 10.29 -8.26
CA VAL A 181 -5.46 8.87 -8.29
C VAL A 181 -4.20 8.62 -7.46
N TYR A 182 -4.29 7.70 -6.51
CA TYR A 182 -3.25 7.48 -5.51
C TYR A 182 -1.85 7.41 -6.11
N CYS A 183 -0.90 8.22 -5.59
CA CYS A 183 0.44 8.37 -6.15
C CYS A 183 1.48 8.51 -5.05
N ASN A 184 2.38 7.54 -4.91
CA ASN A 184 3.47 7.56 -3.95
C ASN A 184 4.58 8.54 -4.34
N ASP A 185 4.95 8.62 -5.63
CA ASP A 185 6.01 9.50 -6.12
C ASP A 185 5.71 10.98 -5.82
N GLY A 186 4.41 11.35 -5.81
CA GLY A 186 3.98 12.69 -5.40
C GLY A 186 4.38 13.03 -3.97
N PHE A 187 4.32 12.07 -3.06
CA PHE A 187 4.67 12.27 -1.65
C PHE A 187 6.17 12.20 -1.39
N THR A 188 6.92 11.39 -2.12
CA THR A 188 8.39 11.47 -2.09
C THR A 188 8.87 12.81 -2.68
N LEU A 189 8.21 13.31 -3.73
CA LEU A 189 8.52 14.63 -4.29
C LEU A 189 8.15 15.76 -3.31
N ALA A 190 7.07 15.60 -2.52
CA ALA A 190 6.72 16.53 -1.44
C ALA A 190 7.73 16.51 -0.29
N GLU A 191 8.29 15.34 0.06
CA GLU A 191 9.41 15.20 0.99
C GLU A 191 10.62 16.01 0.51
N ILE A 192 11.05 15.80 -0.75
CA ILE A 192 12.13 16.56 -1.36
C ILE A 192 11.84 18.08 -1.36
N LEU A 193 10.59 18.47 -1.61
CA LEU A 193 10.17 19.88 -1.54
C LEU A 193 10.39 20.46 -0.15
N VAL A 194 9.99 19.73 0.90
CA VAL A 194 10.22 20.17 2.29
C VAL A 194 11.72 20.40 2.54
N GLU A 195 12.57 19.45 2.14
CA GLU A 195 14.02 19.55 2.31
C GLU A 195 14.63 20.75 1.56
N ARG A 196 14.23 20.96 0.30
CA ARG A 196 14.74 22.08 -0.52
C ARG A 196 14.34 23.43 0.03
N VAL A 197 13.11 23.58 0.52
CA VAL A 197 12.58 24.85 1.01
C VAL A 197 13.03 25.14 2.44
N SER A 198 13.09 24.14 3.31
CA SER A 198 13.53 24.33 4.70
C SER A 198 15.04 24.37 4.85
N GLY A 199 15.80 23.71 3.96
CA GLY A 199 17.25 23.52 4.09
C GLY A 199 17.64 22.49 5.16
N THR A 200 16.68 21.68 5.63
CA THR A 200 16.83 20.66 6.68
C THR A 200 16.38 19.32 6.14
N ASP A 201 17.06 18.21 6.50
CA ASP A 201 16.58 16.89 6.13
C ASP A 201 15.20 16.62 6.72
N TYR A 202 14.41 15.80 6.03
CA TYR A 202 13.01 15.60 6.40
C TYR A 202 12.84 14.95 7.79
N THR A 203 13.69 14.00 8.17
CA THR A 203 13.67 13.37 9.50
C THR A 203 13.84 14.40 10.61
N THR A 204 14.82 15.29 10.49
CA THR A 204 15.04 16.40 11.42
C THR A 204 13.85 17.35 11.43
N PHE A 205 13.31 17.70 10.23
CA PHE A 205 12.17 18.61 10.13
C PHE A 205 10.94 18.11 10.90
N ILE A 206 10.54 16.84 10.70
CA ILE A 206 9.36 16.29 11.41
C ILE A 206 9.61 16.16 12.92
N ARG A 207 10.83 15.87 13.32
CA ARG A 207 11.19 15.80 14.74
C ARG A 207 11.02 17.15 15.42
N GLU A 208 11.62 18.21 14.90
CA GLU A 208 11.61 19.54 15.50
C GLU A 208 10.22 20.19 15.49
N HIS A 209 9.43 19.94 14.43
CA HIS A 209 8.16 20.64 14.24
C HIS A 209 6.92 19.84 14.68
N PHE A 210 7.02 18.52 14.84
CA PHE A 210 5.87 17.69 15.20
C PHE A 210 6.15 16.75 16.37
N THR A 211 7.14 15.84 16.27
CA THR A 211 7.25 14.77 17.27
C THR A 211 7.70 15.28 18.63
N GLU A 212 8.67 16.19 18.71
CA GLU A 212 9.09 16.81 19.98
C GLU A 212 8.00 17.72 20.58
N PRO A 213 7.39 18.67 19.83
CA PRO A 213 6.34 19.52 20.38
C PRO A 213 5.10 18.78 20.88
N LEU A 214 4.76 17.63 20.26
CA LEU A 214 3.60 16.81 20.62
C LEU A 214 3.93 15.72 21.65
N GLY A 215 5.17 15.60 22.09
CA GLY A 215 5.60 14.58 23.04
C GLY A 215 5.51 13.15 22.48
N MET A 216 5.72 12.98 21.19
CA MET A 216 5.67 11.70 20.48
C MET A 216 7.02 10.98 20.57
N SER A 217 7.36 10.52 21.76
CA SER A 217 8.69 9.99 22.07
C SER A 217 9.01 8.63 21.42
N ARG A 218 8.00 7.97 20.86
CA ARG A 218 8.09 6.67 20.18
C ARG A 218 7.75 6.77 18.70
N THR A 219 7.98 7.93 18.10
CA THR A 219 7.84 8.16 16.65
C THR A 219 9.20 8.50 16.07
N ALA A 220 9.61 7.74 15.06
CA ALA A 220 10.94 7.80 14.45
C ALA A 220 10.89 7.43 12.97
N THR A 221 12.00 7.66 12.28
CA THR A 221 12.23 7.20 10.89
C THR A 221 13.38 6.17 10.86
N PRO A 222 13.60 5.45 9.77
CA PRO A 222 14.77 4.58 9.63
C PRO A 222 16.11 5.32 9.87
N LEU A 223 16.19 6.61 9.51
CA LEU A 223 17.40 7.43 9.67
C LEU A 223 17.71 7.80 11.13
N ASP A 224 16.74 7.75 12.02
CA ASP A 224 16.96 7.89 13.46
C ASP A 224 17.58 6.64 14.08
N ASN A 225 17.68 5.53 13.34
CA ASN A 225 18.20 4.24 13.80
C ASN A 225 17.55 3.77 15.11
N PRO A 226 16.22 3.65 15.19
CA PRO A 226 15.53 3.19 16.39
C PRO A 226 16.00 1.79 16.78
N ASP A 227 16.00 1.50 18.11
CA ASP A 227 16.34 0.17 18.61
C ASP A 227 15.39 -0.88 18.00
N PRO A 228 15.91 -1.85 17.25
CA PRO A 228 15.09 -2.91 16.64
C PRO A 228 14.26 -3.72 17.65
N SER A 229 14.73 -3.85 18.88
CA SER A 229 14.00 -4.55 19.96
C SER A 229 12.72 -3.85 20.43
N GLY A 230 12.57 -2.56 20.10
CA GLY A 230 11.36 -1.78 20.35
C GLY A 230 10.29 -1.90 19.26
N MET A 231 10.57 -2.63 18.19
CA MET A 231 9.64 -2.83 17.06
C MET A 231 8.77 -4.06 17.26
N ALA A 232 7.56 -4.02 16.74
CA ALA A 232 6.68 -5.20 16.66
C ALA A 232 7.26 -6.26 15.73
N GLY A 233 7.20 -7.53 16.13
CA GLY A 233 7.70 -8.64 15.34
C GLY A 233 6.92 -8.82 14.03
N LEU A 234 7.63 -9.11 12.95
CA LEU A 234 7.07 -9.37 11.61
C LEU A 234 7.05 -10.86 11.31
N TYR A 235 5.95 -11.34 10.77
CA TYR A 235 5.74 -12.75 10.39
C TYR A 235 5.04 -12.83 9.05
N SER A 236 5.58 -13.66 8.16
CA SER A 236 4.96 -13.96 6.87
C SER A 236 4.24 -15.32 6.93
N PRO A 237 3.07 -15.47 6.31
CA PRO A 237 2.42 -16.78 6.21
C PRO A 237 3.22 -17.78 5.34
N THR A 238 4.14 -17.30 4.52
CA THR A 238 4.91 -18.11 3.57
C THR A 238 6.36 -18.39 4.01
N ILE A 239 6.87 -17.67 5.01
CA ILE A 239 8.24 -17.82 5.50
C ILE A 239 8.20 -18.16 6.98
N LYS A 240 8.90 -19.24 7.35
CA LYS A 240 8.96 -19.68 8.75
C LYS A 240 9.86 -18.75 9.57
N GLY A 241 9.39 -18.40 10.76
CA GLY A 241 10.13 -17.58 11.73
C GLY A 241 9.83 -16.09 11.63
N GLN A 242 10.43 -15.33 12.52
CA GLN A 242 10.32 -13.88 12.53
C GLN A 242 11.19 -13.28 11.43
N LEU A 243 10.64 -12.33 10.69
CA LEU A 243 11.40 -11.56 9.71
C LEU A 243 12.21 -10.45 10.40
N PRO A 244 13.31 -9.99 9.78
CA PRO A 244 13.98 -8.76 10.18
C PRO A 244 13.03 -7.55 10.07
N ASN A 245 13.33 -6.48 10.77
CA ASN A 245 12.54 -5.26 10.70
C ASN A 245 12.59 -4.66 9.29
N GLU A 246 11.45 -4.21 8.82
CA GLU A 246 11.30 -3.54 7.54
C GLU A 246 11.65 -2.06 7.66
N SER A 247 12.48 -1.56 6.73
CA SER A 247 12.78 -0.14 6.55
C SER A 247 12.18 0.34 5.23
N VAL A 248 11.37 1.41 5.28
CA VAL A 248 10.84 2.06 4.08
C VAL A 248 11.56 3.39 3.91
N ASN A 249 12.42 3.50 2.90
CA ASN A 249 13.38 4.59 2.78
C ASN A 249 12.92 5.73 1.83
N VAL A 250 11.62 5.79 1.53
CA VAL A 250 10.88 6.95 1.02
C VAL A 250 10.00 7.45 2.16
N ILE A 251 10.62 8.22 3.07
CA ILE A 251 10.10 8.47 4.42
C ILE A 251 8.77 9.22 4.40
N GLY A 252 8.65 10.31 3.64
CA GLY A 252 7.41 11.07 3.50
C GLY A 252 6.28 10.30 2.81
N THR A 253 6.62 9.22 2.10
CA THR A 253 5.63 8.32 1.50
C THR A 253 5.13 7.25 2.47
N GLY A 254 6.02 6.72 3.35
CA GLY A 254 5.61 5.63 4.23
C GLY A 254 6.66 5.12 5.24
N GLY A 255 7.78 5.82 5.44
CA GLY A 255 8.91 5.36 6.23
C GLY A 255 8.90 5.79 7.70
N VAL A 256 7.75 6.11 8.27
CA VAL A 256 7.65 6.49 9.68
C VAL A 256 7.26 5.28 10.54
N TYR A 257 7.90 5.14 11.69
CA TYR A 257 7.51 4.23 12.76
C TYR A 257 6.82 5.00 13.88
N SER A 258 5.79 4.43 14.49
CA SER A 258 5.07 5.09 15.58
C SER A 258 4.37 4.07 16.48
N THR A 259 3.69 4.58 17.52
CA THR A 259 2.74 3.86 18.36
C THR A 259 1.34 4.41 18.16
N ALA A 260 0.32 3.65 18.56
CA ALA A 260 -1.06 4.14 18.47
C ALA A 260 -1.28 5.38 19.36
N GLU A 261 -0.65 5.46 20.52
CA GLU A 261 -0.73 6.62 21.40
C GLU A 261 -0.07 7.87 20.80
N ASP A 262 1.11 7.73 20.18
CA ASP A 262 1.77 8.86 19.53
C ASP A 262 0.97 9.33 18.32
N LEU A 263 0.39 8.39 17.56
CA LEU A 263 -0.38 8.74 16.37
C LEU A 263 -1.68 9.50 16.72
N VAL A 264 -2.35 9.16 17.84
CA VAL A 264 -3.48 9.97 18.31
C VAL A 264 -3.03 11.31 18.93
N ARG A 265 -1.81 11.41 19.46
CA ARG A 265 -1.23 12.73 19.84
C ARG A 265 -1.02 13.60 18.61
N PHE A 266 -0.51 13.03 17.51
CA PHE A 266 -0.36 13.74 16.23
C PHE A 266 -1.71 14.28 15.71
N SER A 267 -2.80 13.54 15.89
CA SER A 267 -4.13 13.97 15.45
C SER A 267 -4.64 15.27 16.10
N GLN A 268 -4.05 15.68 17.23
CA GLN A 268 -4.43 16.91 17.92
C GLN A 268 -4.20 18.17 17.07
N ILE A 269 -3.30 18.08 16.06
CA ILE A 269 -3.11 19.15 15.06
C ILE A 269 -4.43 19.43 14.32
N PHE A 270 -5.22 18.39 14.03
CA PHE A 270 -6.44 18.45 13.24
C PHE A 270 -7.70 18.67 14.05
N THR A 271 -7.62 18.63 15.38
CA THR A 271 -8.76 18.82 16.28
C THR A 271 -8.70 20.14 17.04
N GLY A 272 -7.74 21.02 16.71
CA GLY A 272 -7.58 22.30 17.41
C GLY A 272 -7.14 22.21 18.88
N GLN A 273 -6.65 21.03 19.32
CA GLN A 273 -6.21 20.83 20.72
C GLN A 273 -4.77 21.30 20.95
N VAL A 274 -4.01 21.57 19.89
CA VAL A 274 -2.64 22.07 19.95
C VAL A 274 -2.50 23.31 19.05
N GLU A 275 -2.13 24.43 19.67
CA GLU A 275 -1.90 25.71 18.99
C GLU A 275 -0.46 25.80 18.46
N GLY A 276 -0.25 26.58 17.40
CA GLY A 276 1.08 27.02 16.95
C GLY A 276 1.83 26.02 16.04
N ILE A 277 1.27 24.86 15.74
CA ILE A 277 1.87 23.92 14.77
C ILE A 277 1.40 24.24 13.35
N LEU A 278 0.10 24.22 13.11
CA LEU A 278 -0.55 24.67 11.89
C LEU A 278 -1.62 25.71 12.20
N SER A 279 -1.89 26.62 11.27
CA SER A 279 -3.02 27.53 11.37
C SER A 279 -4.35 26.81 11.12
N ASP A 280 -5.46 27.37 11.64
CA ASP A 280 -6.81 26.88 11.36
C ASP A 280 -7.10 26.88 9.84
N ALA A 281 -6.55 27.82 9.10
CA ALA A 281 -6.68 27.90 7.66
C ALA A 281 -5.97 26.72 6.96
N ALA A 282 -4.79 26.34 7.42
CA ALA A 282 -4.06 25.19 6.89
C ALA A 282 -4.79 23.89 7.18
N VAL A 283 -5.25 23.68 8.42
CA VAL A 283 -6.04 22.50 8.81
C VAL A 283 -7.32 22.43 7.98
N SER A 284 -8.08 23.52 7.91
CA SER A 284 -9.32 23.57 7.09
C SER A 284 -9.06 23.27 5.61
N ALA A 285 -7.93 23.70 5.05
CA ALA A 285 -7.57 23.38 3.68
C ALA A 285 -7.29 21.87 3.47
N MET A 286 -6.71 21.20 4.47
CA MET A 286 -6.44 19.74 4.40
C MET A 286 -7.72 18.92 4.37
N GLU A 287 -8.80 19.42 4.93
CA GLU A 287 -10.10 18.76 5.09
C GLU A 287 -11.07 19.00 3.93
N GLN A 288 -10.67 19.74 2.90
CA GLN A 288 -11.51 19.99 1.73
C GLN A 288 -11.63 18.75 0.86
N GLU A 289 -12.78 18.64 0.18
CA GLU A 289 -13.06 17.56 -0.80
C GLU A 289 -12.25 17.79 -2.10
N GLU A 290 -10.94 17.64 -2.01
CA GLU A 290 -10.01 17.90 -3.12
C GLU A 290 -10.30 17.00 -4.34
N TYR A 291 -10.77 15.77 -4.12
CA TYR A 291 -11.14 14.82 -5.16
C TYR A 291 -12.24 15.32 -6.11
N LYS A 292 -13.13 16.20 -5.63
CA LYS A 292 -14.23 16.79 -6.44
C LYS A 292 -13.75 17.86 -7.43
N LYS A 293 -12.47 18.28 -7.37
CA LYS A 293 -11.91 19.26 -8.31
C LYS A 293 -11.67 18.68 -9.71
N GLY A 294 -11.58 17.35 -9.84
CA GLY A 294 -11.39 16.63 -11.10
C GLY A 294 -12.48 15.60 -11.35
N LEU A 295 -12.21 14.68 -12.29
CA LEU A 295 -13.08 13.53 -12.56
C LEU A 295 -13.19 12.65 -11.30
N TRP A 296 -14.41 12.35 -10.88
CA TRP A 296 -14.73 11.46 -9.77
C TRP A 296 -16.14 10.87 -9.96
N PRO A 297 -16.41 9.63 -9.49
CA PRO A 297 -17.76 9.07 -9.51
C PRO A 297 -18.80 9.96 -8.81
N GLU A 298 -20.07 9.79 -9.14
CA GLU A 298 -21.18 10.46 -8.44
C GLU A 298 -21.13 10.19 -6.93
N GLU A 299 -21.71 11.10 -6.16
CA GLU A 299 -21.72 11.03 -4.71
C GLU A 299 -22.50 9.80 -4.21
N ALA A 300 -21.83 9.01 -3.37
CA ALA A 300 -22.37 7.83 -2.71
C ALA A 300 -21.59 7.59 -1.42
N ASP A 301 -22.12 6.71 -0.56
CA ASP A 301 -21.36 6.24 0.61
C ASP A 301 -19.98 5.71 0.15
N ASN A 302 -18.93 6.25 0.75
CA ASN A 302 -17.58 5.89 0.37
C ASN A 302 -16.62 6.02 1.56
N SER A 303 -15.61 5.17 1.57
CA SER A 303 -14.48 5.25 2.51
C SER A 303 -13.24 5.88 1.87
N ILE A 304 -13.32 6.32 0.61
CA ILE A 304 -12.26 7.02 -0.13
C ILE A 304 -12.82 8.31 -0.71
N GLY A 305 -12.15 9.41 -0.42
CA GLY A 305 -12.48 10.74 -0.94
C GLY A 305 -11.40 11.72 -0.49
N TYR A 306 -10.37 11.91 -1.34
CA TYR A 306 -9.12 12.58 -0.98
C TYR A 306 -9.28 14.05 -0.56
N GLY A 307 -8.64 14.38 0.57
CA GLY A 307 -8.25 15.74 0.93
C GLY A 307 -6.77 15.99 0.62
N LEU A 308 -6.15 16.94 1.30
CA LEU A 308 -4.69 17.05 1.29
C LEU A 308 -4.11 16.05 2.29
N GLY A 309 -3.47 15.01 1.78
CA GLY A 309 -2.91 13.90 2.55
C GLY A 309 -3.91 12.84 3.00
N TRP A 310 -5.16 13.19 3.22
CA TRP A 310 -6.22 12.28 3.66
C TRP A 310 -6.70 11.34 2.55
N ASP A 311 -6.95 10.07 2.88
CA ASP A 311 -7.62 9.12 2.00
C ASP A 311 -9.12 9.36 1.95
N SER A 312 -9.69 9.85 3.05
CA SER A 312 -11.09 10.25 3.13
C SER A 312 -11.26 11.50 3.98
N VAL A 313 -12.09 12.43 3.50
CA VAL A 313 -12.57 13.59 4.27
C VAL A 313 -14.06 13.49 4.60
N ASN A 314 -14.74 12.43 4.15
CA ASN A 314 -16.13 12.09 4.41
C ASN A 314 -16.27 10.57 4.62
N LEU A 315 -15.62 10.06 5.66
CA LEU A 315 -15.51 8.62 5.89
C LEU A 315 -16.86 7.98 6.25
N PHE A 316 -17.26 6.92 5.52
CA PHE A 316 -18.33 6.03 5.94
C PHE A 316 -17.94 5.26 7.23
N PRO A 317 -18.84 5.08 8.22
CA PRO A 317 -20.28 5.43 8.19
C PRO A 317 -20.62 6.76 8.89
N PHE A 318 -19.66 7.60 9.22
CA PHE A 318 -19.88 8.78 10.08
C PHE A 318 -20.82 9.80 9.44
N GLY A 319 -20.86 9.91 8.10
CA GLY A 319 -21.82 10.75 7.38
C GLY A 319 -23.28 10.43 7.70
N ASP A 320 -23.60 9.17 7.99
CA ASP A 320 -24.96 8.76 8.40
C ASP A 320 -25.42 9.38 9.72
N TYR A 321 -24.49 9.85 10.53
CA TYR A 321 -24.74 10.54 11.81
C TYR A 321 -24.59 12.05 11.68
N GLY A 322 -24.32 12.58 10.48
CA GLY A 322 -24.01 13.99 10.28
C GLY A 322 -22.64 14.40 10.86
N ILE A 323 -21.74 13.46 11.06
CA ILE A 323 -20.43 13.66 11.66
C ILE A 323 -19.36 13.64 10.56
N LYS A 324 -18.55 14.70 10.50
CA LYS A 324 -17.36 14.73 9.64
C LYS A 324 -16.28 13.81 10.20
N ALA A 325 -15.77 12.93 9.38
CA ALA A 325 -14.68 12.03 9.75
C ALA A 325 -13.61 12.00 8.66
N LEU A 326 -12.36 12.10 9.09
CA LEU A 326 -11.16 12.04 8.26
C LEU A 326 -10.49 10.70 8.48
N ALA A 327 -9.91 10.12 7.43
CA ALA A 327 -9.17 8.87 7.57
C ALA A 327 -7.90 8.85 6.73
N LYS A 328 -6.86 8.22 7.27
CA LYS A 328 -5.65 7.85 6.55
C LYS A 328 -5.24 6.44 6.91
N GLY A 329 -5.21 5.57 5.91
CA GLY A 329 -4.67 4.24 6.01
C GLY A 329 -3.18 4.20 5.64
N GLY A 330 -2.49 3.14 6.08
CA GLY A 330 -1.10 2.90 5.74
C GLY A 330 -0.76 1.43 5.75
N ASP A 331 -0.09 0.98 4.69
CA ASP A 331 0.39 -0.38 4.55
C ASP A 331 1.86 -0.34 4.12
N THR A 332 2.69 -1.15 4.76
CA THR A 332 4.01 -1.56 4.30
C THR A 332 3.93 -3.00 3.82
N LEU A 333 5.02 -3.76 3.85
CA LEU A 333 4.94 -5.19 3.50
C LEU A 333 4.07 -5.97 4.50
N LEU A 334 4.28 -5.73 5.81
CA LEU A 334 3.59 -6.48 6.87
C LEU A 334 3.14 -5.60 8.05
N TYR A 335 3.49 -4.33 8.09
CA TYR A 335 2.90 -3.39 9.05
C TYR A 335 1.74 -2.64 8.40
N HIS A 336 0.71 -2.41 9.20
CA HIS A 336 -0.50 -1.73 8.77
C HIS A 336 -0.94 -0.72 9.82
N ALA A 337 -1.52 0.40 9.37
CA ALA A 337 -1.99 1.46 10.25
C ALA A 337 -3.30 2.06 9.75
N ALA A 338 -4.09 2.58 10.66
CA ALA A 338 -5.22 3.46 10.38
C ALA A 338 -5.29 4.56 11.41
N LEU A 339 -5.51 5.79 10.95
CA LEU A 339 -5.82 6.96 11.76
C LEU A 339 -7.17 7.49 11.32
N VAL A 340 -8.12 7.61 12.26
CA VAL A 340 -9.45 8.20 12.02
C VAL A 340 -9.64 9.36 13.00
N VAL A 341 -10.03 10.52 12.46
CA VAL A 341 -10.16 11.77 13.22
C VAL A 341 -11.56 12.34 13.05
N LEU A 342 -12.19 12.76 14.14
CA LEU A 342 -13.46 13.49 14.19
C LEU A 342 -13.18 14.92 14.65
N PRO A 343 -12.86 15.85 13.73
CA PRO A 343 -12.37 17.18 14.10
C PRO A 343 -13.32 17.96 14.98
N GLU A 344 -14.62 17.95 14.65
CA GLU A 344 -15.68 18.69 15.35
C GLU A 344 -15.97 18.15 16.76
N HIS A 345 -15.52 16.92 17.04
CA HIS A 345 -15.71 16.26 18.34
C HIS A 345 -14.44 16.20 19.18
N ASN A 346 -13.30 16.67 18.65
CA ASN A 346 -11.99 16.59 19.28
C ASN A 346 -11.59 15.16 19.67
N MET A 347 -11.92 14.19 18.80
CA MET A 347 -11.68 12.78 19.01
C MET A 347 -10.88 12.18 17.86
N ALA A 348 -10.05 11.20 18.17
CA ALA A 348 -9.39 10.39 17.17
C ALA A 348 -9.11 8.97 17.68
N ALA A 349 -9.02 8.01 16.77
CA ALA A 349 -8.57 6.66 17.05
C ALA A 349 -7.47 6.26 16.07
N ALA A 350 -6.46 5.57 16.59
CA ALA A 350 -5.40 4.98 15.80
C ALA A 350 -5.30 3.48 16.10
N VAL A 351 -5.06 2.69 15.07
CA VAL A 351 -4.84 1.24 15.17
C VAL A 351 -3.63 0.87 14.31
N LEU A 352 -2.69 0.16 14.91
CA LEU A 352 -1.46 -0.31 14.26
C LEU A 352 -1.38 -1.82 14.39
N SER A 353 -0.92 -2.52 13.34
CA SER A 353 -0.78 -3.97 13.39
C SER A 353 0.43 -4.51 12.64
N SER A 354 0.86 -5.69 13.04
CA SER A 354 1.73 -6.59 12.28
C SER A 354 0.86 -7.70 11.71
N GLY A 355 0.81 -7.82 10.38
CA GLY A 355 -0.19 -8.63 9.69
C GLY A 355 -1.59 -8.01 9.67
N GLY A 356 -2.50 -8.59 8.89
CA GLY A 356 -3.82 -8.04 8.64
C GLY A 356 -3.84 -7.03 7.48
N SER A 357 -4.48 -5.88 7.67
CA SER A 357 -4.52 -4.78 6.69
C SER A 357 -4.95 -3.46 7.33
N SER A 358 -4.65 -2.33 6.68
CA SER A 358 -5.15 -1.01 7.10
C SER A 358 -6.67 -0.91 7.11
N THR A 359 -7.38 -1.63 6.25
CA THR A 359 -8.84 -1.70 6.23
C THR A 359 -9.38 -2.35 7.52
N LEU A 360 -8.81 -3.46 7.96
CA LEU A 360 -9.18 -4.11 9.21
C LEU A 360 -8.92 -3.18 10.42
N ASN A 361 -7.80 -2.49 10.40
CA ASN A 361 -7.44 -1.50 11.42
C ASN A 361 -8.42 -0.32 11.45
N GLN A 362 -8.83 0.17 10.27
CA GLN A 362 -9.83 1.26 10.17
C GLN A 362 -11.18 0.85 10.73
N LEU A 363 -11.63 -0.40 10.50
CA LEU A 363 -12.89 -0.90 11.06
C LEU A 363 -12.85 -0.93 12.58
N LEU A 364 -11.74 -1.33 13.20
CA LEU A 364 -11.56 -1.25 14.65
C LEU A 364 -11.57 0.21 15.13
N ALA A 365 -10.87 1.11 14.43
CA ALA A 365 -10.86 2.54 14.78
C ALA A 365 -12.27 3.16 14.67
N ASN A 366 -13.01 2.83 13.62
CA ASN A 366 -14.42 3.28 13.44
C ASN A 366 -15.30 2.79 14.58
N ASP A 367 -15.19 1.52 14.96
CA ASP A 367 -15.97 0.94 16.05
C ASP A 367 -15.68 1.61 17.41
N MET A 368 -14.38 1.86 17.69
CA MET A 368 -13.98 2.58 18.91
C MET A 368 -14.61 3.95 18.97
N LEU A 369 -14.57 4.71 17.88
CA LEU A 369 -15.15 6.05 17.81
C LEU A 369 -16.68 6.03 17.91
N LEU A 370 -17.36 5.11 17.22
CA LEU A 370 -18.82 4.97 17.29
C LEU A 370 -19.29 4.59 18.70
N ASN A 371 -18.60 3.67 19.38
CA ASN A 371 -18.89 3.31 20.76
C ASN A 371 -18.67 4.49 21.71
N ALA A 372 -17.59 5.24 21.54
CA ALA A 372 -17.30 6.43 22.32
C ALA A 372 -18.35 7.54 22.13
N LEU A 373 -18.76 7.81 20.89
CA LEU A 373 -19.82 8.76 20.56
C LEU A 373 -21.16 8.37 21.23
N LYS A 374 -21.49 7.06 21.20
CA LYS A 374 -22.67 6.53 21.84
C LYS A 374 -22.59 6.66 23.38
N GLU A 375 -21.46 6.32 23.98
CA GLU A 375 -21.23 6.40 25.43
C GLU A 375 -21.31 7.85 25.93
N LYS A 376 -20.90 8.82 25.09
CA LYS A 376 -21.03 10.27 25.35
C LYS A 376 -22.46 10.80 25.07
N GLY A 377 -23.36 9.99 24.52
CA GLY A 377 -24.70 10.44 24.15
C GLY A 377 -24.74 11.41 22.95
N ILE A 378 -23.66 11.43 22.12
CA ILE A 378 -23.61 12.21 20.87
C ILE A 378 -24.45 11.53 19.80
N ILE A 379 -24.43 10.20 19.77
CA ILE A 379 -25.35 9.38 18.96
C ILE A 379 -26.17 8.47 19.87
N ASP A 380 -27.43 8.25 19.50
CA ASP A 380 -28.37 7.42 20.30
C ASP A 380 -28.03 5.93 20.18
N ALA A 381 -27.67 5.49 18.98
CA ALA A 381 -27.36 4.09 18.68
C ALA A 381 -26.41 3.97 17.48
N ILE A 382 -25.64 2.89 17.44
CA ILE A 382 -24.88 2.48 16.25
C ILE A 382 -25.92 1.92 15.25
N LYS A 383 -25.93 2.50 14.03
CA LYS A 383 -26.86 2.10 12.97
C LYS A 383 -26.52 0.70 12.45
N PRO A 384 -27.52 -0.07 11.98
CA PRO A 384 -27.28 -1.35 11.36
C PRO A 384 -26.48 -1.23 10.07
N GLU A 385 -25.83 -2.30 9.68
CA GLU A 385 -25.15 -2.43 8.38
C GLU A 385 -26.11 -2.22 7.22
N LYS A 386 -25.61 -1.61 6.14
CA LYS A 386 -26.37 -1.29 4.94
C LYS A 386 -26.25 -2.39 3.88
N SER A 387 -27.28 -2.48 3.05
CA SER A 387 -27.27 -3.22 1.78
C SER A 387 -28.21 -2.53 0.80
N TYR A 388 -28.13 -2.90 -0.46
CA TYR A 388 -29.10 -2.43 -1.47
C TYR A 388 -30.40 -3.26 -1.45
N GLY A 389 -30.49 -4.28 -0.59
CA GLY A 389 -31.59 -5.22 -0.50
C GLY A 389 -31.51 -6.35 -1.54
N GLU A 390 -32.56 -7.16 -1.63
CA GLU A 390 -32.63 -8.22 -2.64
C GLU A 390 -32.82 -7.62 -4.05
N PRO A 391 -32.10 -8.14 -5.09
CA PRO A 391 -32.22 -7.62 -6.44
C PRO A 391 -33.61 -7.88 -7.05
N VAL A 392 -34.29 -6.82 -7.45
CA VAL A 392 -35.54 -6.91 -8.22
C VAL A 392 -35.19 -6.95 -9.69
N LYS A 393 -35.08 -8.17 -10.25
CA LYS A 393 -34.69 -8.40 -11.65
C LYS A 393 -35.69 -7.75 -12.62
N ALA A 394 -35.16 -7.19 -13.70
CA ALA A 394 -35.93 -6.57 -14.77
C ALA A 394 -35.38 -6.96 -16.14
N ASP A 395 -36.18 -6.77 -17.20
CA ASP A 395 -35.74 -6.97 -18.57
C ASP A 395 -34.67 -5.93 -18.93
N MET A 396 -33.50 -6.39 -19.35
CA MET A 396 -32.39 -5.52 -19.71
C MET A 396 -32.63 -4.89 -21.09
N PRO A 397 -32.53 -3.56 -21.23
CA PRO A 397 -32.61 -2.88 -22.52
C PRO A 397 -31.52 -3.35 -23.49
N GLU A 398 -31.84 -3.45 -24.78
CA GLU A 398 -30.91 -3.97 -25.79
C GLU A 398 -29.63 -3.10 -25.92
N GLU A 399 -29.78 -1.79 -25.72
CA GLU A 399 -28.63 -0.84 -25.75
C GLU A 399 -27.57 -1.14 -24.72
N MET A 400 -27.88 -1.81 -23.62
CA MET A 400 -26.91 -2.19 -22.59
C MET A 400 -25.86 -3.16 -23.14
N ARG A 401 -26.15 -3.92 -24.19
CA ARG A 401 -25.19 -4.84 -24.82
C ARG A 401 -23.97 -4.13 -25.42
N ALA A 402 -24.09 -2.84 -25.73
CA ALA A 402 -22.97 -2.04 -26.22
C ALA A 402 -21.84 -1.89 -25.18
N TYR A 403 -22.13 -2.12 -23.91
CA TYR A 403 -21.15 -2.08 -22.83
C TYR A 403 -20.36 -3.38 -22.67
N ALA A 404 -20.77 -4.47 -23.29
CA ALA A 404 -19.97 -5.70 -23.31
C ALA A 404 -18.59 -5.43 -23.97
N GLY A 405 -17.55 -6.13 -23.49
CA GLY A 405 -16.22 -5.97 -24.01
C GLY A 405 -15.11 -6.12 -22.98
N VAL A 406 -13.94 -5.59 -23.32
CA VAL A 406 -12.75 -5.63 -22.43
C VAL A 406 -12.56 -4.28 -21.77
N TYR A 407 -12.37 -4.32 -20.47
CA TYR A 407 -12.05 -3.19 -19.61
C TYR A 407 -10.70 -3.42 -18.97
N ALA A 408 -10.02 -2.36 -18.53
CA ALA A 408 -8.75 -2.49 -17.86
C ALA A 408 -8.66 -1.62 -16.60
N ALA A 409 -7.92 -2.11 -15.64
CA ALA A 409 -7.39 -1.40 -14.49
C ALA A 409 -5.90 -1.71 -14.37
N THR A 410 -5.21 -1.17 -13.37
CA THR A 410 -3.77 -1.41 -13.20
C THR A 410 -3.41 -2.88 -13.28
N SER A 411 -2.58 -3.24 -14.25
CA SER A 411 -1.99 -4.58 -14.46
C SER A 411 -2.97 -5.71 -14.77
N GLN A 412 -4.25 -5.41 -15.03
CA GLN A 412 -5.25 -6.43 -15.33
C GLN A 412 -6.25 -5.98 -16.40
N SER A 413 -6.84 -6.95 -17.08
CA SER A 413 -7.97 -6.76 -17.99
C SER A 413 -9.18 -7.55 -17.50
N ILE A 414 -10.34 -6.93 -17.57
CA ILE A 414 -11.63 -7.47 -17.14
C ILE A 414 -12.50 -7.65 -18.38
N ARG A 415 -13.04 -8.83 -18.58
CA ARG A 415 -14.06 -9.10 -19.59
C ARG A 415 -15.44 -8.89 -18.95
N ALA A 416 -16.23 -8.02 -19.55
CA ALA A 416 -17.63 -7.84 -19.22
C ALA A 416 -18.50 -8.52 -20.29
N ASP A 417 -19.17 -9.59 -19.91
CA ASP A 417 -20.10 -10.33 -20.75
C ASP A 417 -21.54 -10.08 -20.28
N LEU A 418 -22.43 -9.76 -21.22
CA LEU A 418 -23.84 -9.49 -20.99
C LEU A 418 -24.70 -10.53 -21.69
N SER A 419 -25.44 -11.32 -20.92
CA SER A 419 -26.33 -12.35 -21.44
C SER A 419 -27.69 -11.78 -21.89
N GLU A 420 -28.49 -12.58 -22.61
CA GLU A 420 -29.83 -12.16 -23.09
C GLU A 420 -30.84 -11.98 -21.96
N ASP A 421 -30.67 -12.70 -20.87
CA ASP A 421 -31.51 -12.67 -19.68
C ASP A 421 -31.07 -11.65 -18.63
N GLY A 422 -30.16 -10.72 -18.98
CA GLY A 422 -29.76 -9.60 -18.16
C GLY A 422 -28.75 -9.96 -17.04
N GLU A 423 -27.97 -11.05 -17.19
CA GLU A 423 -26.83 -11.33 -16.33
C GLU A 423 -25.57 -10.63 -16.88
N LEU A 424 -24.91 -9.83 -16.03
CA LEU A 424 -23.56 -9.33 -16.24
C LEU A 424 -22.56 -10.27 -15.55
N SER A 425 -21.57 -10.73 -16.31
CA SER A 425 -20.45 -11.53 -15.81
C SER A 425 -19.15 -10.76 -15.98
N LEU A 426 -18.42 -10.52 -14.88
CA LEU A 426 -17.10 -9.88 -14.85
C LEU A 426 -16.03 -10.92 -14.54
N SER A 427 -15.07 -11.11 -15.45
CA SER A 427 -13.97 -12.06 -15.30
C SER A 427 -12.62 -11.40 -15.53
N ILE A 428 -11.61 -11.76 -14.72
CA ILE A 428 -10.22 -11.30 -14.89
C ILE A 428 -9.54 -12.18 -15.94
N ILE A 429 -9.15 -11.61 -17.06
CA ILE A 429 -8.60 -12.35 -18.21
C ILE A 429 -7.30 -13.09 -17.83
N GLN A 430 -6.45 -12.49 -16.98
CA GLN A 430 -5.19 -13.08 -16.54
C GLN A 430 -5.37 -14.19 -15.49
N LEU A 431 -6.57 -14.38 -14.96
CA LEU A 431 -6.90 -15.39 -13.92
C LEU A 431 -8.10 -16.24 -14.40
N PRO A 432 -7.95 -17.04 -15.45
CA PRO A 432 -9.07 -17.76 -16.07
C PRO A 432 -9.74 -18.81 -15.16
N ASP A 433 -9.01 -19.31 -14.16
CA ASP A 433 -9.53 -20.26 -13.17
C ASP A 433 -10.23 -19.57 -11.98
N TYR A 434 -10.15 -18.23 -11.88
CA TYR A 434 -10.86 -17.47 -10.86
C TYR A 434 -12.33 -17.30 -11.28
N PRO A 435 -13.31 -17.58 -10.40
CA PRO A 435 -14.73 -17.48 -10.74
C PRO A 435 -15.09 -16.06 -11.17
N ALA A 436 -15.87 -15.94 -12.25
CA ALA A 436 -16.44 -14.68 -12.67
C ALA A 436 -17.46 -14.18 -11.63
N GLU A 437 -17.45 -12.89 -11.37
CA GLU A 437 -18.46 -12.23 -10.56
C GLU A 437 -19.73 -12.04 -11.40
N LYS A 438 -20.90 -12.29 -10.79
CA LYS A 438 -22.19 -12.25 -11.45
C LYS A 438 -23.12 -11.24 -10.83
N TYR A 439 -23.80 -10.48 -11.70
CA TYR A 439 -24.73 -9.45 -11.32
C TYR A 439 -25.98 -9.52 -12.20
N PHE A 440 -27.15 -9.15 -11.66
CA PHE A 440 -28.41 -9.20 -12.37
C PHE A 440 -28.93 -7.79 -12.64
N TYR A 441 -29.40 -7.53 -13.85
CA TYR A 441 -30.01 -6.26 -14.20
C TYR A 441 -31.28 -6.01 -13.40
N THR A 442 -31.43 -4.82 -12.83
CA THR A 442 -32.50 -4.45 -11.94
C THR A 442 -33.32 -3.26 -12.47
N ALA A 443 -34.52 -3.07 -11.93
CA ALA A 443 -35.48 -2.06 -12.39
C ALA A 443 -34.98 -0.61 -12.25
N ASP A 444 -33.95 -0.38 -11.42
CA ASP A 444 -33.34 0.95 -11.25
C ASP A 444 -32.22 1.25 -12.28
N GLY A 445 -31.98 0.34 -13.21
CA GLY A 445 -30.97 0.50 -14.27
C GLY A 445 -29.57 0.05 -13.92
N SER A 446 -29.37 -0.50 -12.73
CA SER A 446 -28.08 -1.06 -12.28
C SER A 446 -28.03 -2.59 -12.44
N PHE A 447 -26.84 -3.15 -12.33
CA PHE A 447 -26.62 -4.59 -12.09
C PHE A 447 -26.32 -4.79 -10.62
N MET A 448 -26.97 -5.77 -9.97
CA MET A 448 -26.84 -6.00 -8.54
C MET A 448 -26.37 -7.44 -8.26
N SER A 449 -25.49 -7.61 -7.26
CA SER A 449 -25.11 -8.93 -6.74
C SER A 449 -26.32 -9.62 -6.08
N GLU A 450 -26.30 -10.95 -6.04
CA GLU A 450 -27.42 -11.73 -5.49
C GLU A 450 -27.70 -11.43 -4.01
N ASP A 451 -26.66 -11.13 -3.24
CA ASP A 451 -26.74 -10.77 -1.82
C ASP A 451 -27.09 -9.29 -1.57
N GLY A 452 -27.23 -8.50 -2.63
CA GLY A 452 -27.54 -7.06 -2.53
C GLY A 452 -26.43 -6.21 -1.92
N SER A 453 -25.21 -6.73 -1.84
CA SER A 453 -24.06 -5.98 -1.28
C SER A 453 -23.40 -5.03 -2.29
N THR A 454 -23.56 -5.30 -3.58
CA THR A 454 -22.84 -4.59 -4.66
C THR A 454 -23.77 -4.20 -5.81
N LYS A 455 -23.61 -2.96 -6.28
CA LYS A 455 -24.19 -2.44 -7.52
C LYS A 455 -23.10 -2.11 -8.52
N VAL A 456 -23.37 -2.41 -9.79
CA VAL A 456 -22.49 -2.13 -10.93
C VAL A 456 -23.27 -1.37 -11.98
N GLU A 457 -22.67 -0.31 -12.50
CA GLU A 457 -23.21 0.47 -13.61
C GLU A 457 -22.10 0.74 -14.64
N PHE A 458 -22.50 1.02 -15.89
CA PHE A 458 -21.60 1.52 -16.91
C PHE A 458 -21.83 3.03 -17.10
N VAL A 459 -20.76 3.80 -16.97
CA VAL A 459 -20.82 5.27 -17.02
C VAL A 459 -19.87 5.77 -18.10
N THR A 460 -20.37 6.59 -19.03
CA THR A 460 -19.53 7.32 -19.97
C THR A 460 -19.39 8.76 -19.49
N GLU A 461 -18.17 9.13 -19.15
CA GLU A 461 -17.86 10.44 -18.58
C GLU A 461 -17.58 11.51 -19.66
N LYS A 462 -17.49 12.77 -19.21
CA LYS A 462 -17.21 13.93 -20.07
C LYS A 462 -15.91 13.84 -20.87
N ASN A 463 -14.96 13.06 -20.40
CA ASN A 463 -13.71 12.76 -21.11
C ASN A 463 -13.89 11.75 -22.26
N GLY A 464 -15.13 11.28 -22.51
CA GLY A 464 -15.49 10.32 -23.56
C GLY A 464 -15.12 8.87 -23.22
N ARG A 465 -14.65 8.59 -22.00
CA ARG A 465 -14.27 7.25 -21.56
C ARG A 465 -15.42 6.58 -20.82
N THR A 466 -15.55 5.27 -21.02
CA THR A 466 -16.58 4.46 -20.37
C THR A 466 -15.96 3.63 -19.24
N TYR A 467 -16.60 3.64 -18.09
CA TYR A 467 -16.13 2.99 -16.87
C TYR A 467 -17.13 1.97 -16.36
N ILE A 468 -16.63 0.95 -15.66
CA ILE A 468 -17.42 0.12 -14.75
C ILE A 468 -17.43 0.84 -13.40
N TRP A 469 -18.58 1.38 -13.01
CA TRP A 469 -18.78 2.01 -11.70
C TRP A 469 -19.31 0.99 -10.70
N VAL A 470 -18.55 0.73 -9.65
CA VAL A 470 -18.90 -0.20 -8.57
C VAL A 470 -19.23 0.60 -7.32
N ARG A 471 -20.35 0.25 -6.70
CA ARG A 471 -20.72 0.70 -5.36
C ARG A 471 -20.98 -0.52 -4.49
N SER A 472 -20.32 -0.61 -3.34
CA SER A 472 -20.43 -1.80 -2.49
C SER A 472 -20.42 -1.47 -1.02
N TYR A 473 -21.13 -2.29 -0.26
CA TYR A 473 -21.07 -2.38 1.19
C TYR A 473 -20.39 -3.71 1.54
N ALA A 474 -19.14 -3.65 1.95
CA ALA A 474 -18.36 -4.84 2.30
C ALA A 474 -18.36 -5.04 3.81
N THR A 475 -19.08 -6.05 4.27
CA THR A 475 -19.13 -6.44 5.68
C THR A 475 -18.02 -7.42 6.01
N ILE A 476 -17.26 -7.14 7.08
CA ILE A 476 -16.31 -8.06 7.67
C ILE A 476 -16.89 -8.59 8.98
N PRO A 477 -17.22 -9.88 9.08
CA PRO A 477 -17.95 -10.43 10.21
C PRO A 477 -17.31 -10.08 11.56
N GLY A 478 -18.09 -9.50 12.45
CA GLY A 478 -17.67 -9.07 13.80
C GLY A 478 -16.83 -7.80 13.86
N LEU A 479 -16.35 -7.27 12.73
CA LEU A 479 -15.55 -6.02 12.70
C LEU A 479 -16.40 -4.81 12.27
N GLY A 480 -17.31 -5.00 11.32
CA GLY A 480 -18.15 -3.94 10.79
C GLY A 480 -18.10 -3.86 9.27
N GLN A 481 -18.52 -2.72 8.74
CA GLN A 481 -18.74 -2.53 7.32
C GLN A 481 -17.95 -1.33 6.78
N THR A 482 -17.43 -1.46 5.55
CA THR A 482 -16.91 -0.35 4.74
C THR A 482 -17.80 -0.14 3.52
N ALA A 483 -17.86 1.07 3.00
CA ALA A 483 -18.50 1.38 1.74
C ALA A 483 -17.48 1.85 0.72
N LEU A 484 -17.64 1.44 -0.54
CA LEU A 484 -16.81 1.86 -1.64
C LEU A 484 -17.67 2.31 -2.81
N SER A 485 -17.29 3.41 -3.44
CA SER A 485 -17.84 3.91 -4.69
C SER A 485 -16.68 4.34 -5.58
N TYR A 486 -16.44 3.61 -6.68
CA TYR A 486 -15.27 3.84 -7.50
C TYR A 486 -15.45 3.32 -8.94
N TYR A 487 -14.70 3.86 -9.87
CA TYR A 487 -14.53 3.27 -11.20
C TYR A 487 -13.54 2.11 -11.11
N ALA A 488 -14.06 0.88 -11.29
CA ALA A 488 -13.26 -0.33 -11.16
C ALA A 488 -12.34 -0.53 -12.37
N ALA A 489 -12.81 -0.21 -13.57
CA ALA A 489 -12.06 -0.37 -14.81
C ALA A 489 -12.59 0.57 -15.90
N GLU A 490 -11.76 0.86 -16.91
CA GLU A 490 -12.04 1.66 -18.08
C GLU A 490 -12.14 0.77 -19.33
N LYS A 491 -13.13 1.02 -20.20
CA LYS A 491 -13.32 0.28 -21.45
C LYS A 491 -12.13 0.49 -22.37
N LEU A 492 -11.58 -0.60 -22.88
CA LEU A 492 -10.54 -0.58 -23.90
C LEU A 492 -11.16 -0.73 -25.30
N GLU A 493 -10.64 0.04 -26.24
CA GLU A 493 -10.92 -0.15 -27.66
C GLU A 493 -9.76 -0.89 -28.33
N PRO A 494 -10.03 -1.76 -29.33
CA PRO A 494 -8.97 -2.43 -30.07
C PRO A 494 -7.95 -1.42 -30.61
N HIS A 495 -6.67 -1.75 -30.49
CA HIS A 495 -5.59 -0.93 -30.99
C HIS A 495 -4.79 -1.67 -32.06
N ASP A 496 -4.86 -1.16 -33.28
CA ASP A 496 -4.06 -1.70 -34.38
C ASP A 496 -2.58 -1.31 -34.22
N VAL A 497 -1.72 -2.30 -34.20
CA VAL A 497 -0.28 -2.08 -34.14
C VAL A 497 0.40 -2.45 -35.46
N PRO A 498 1.47 -1.73 -35.87
CA PRO A 498 2.27 -2.11 -37.04
C PRO A 498 2.77 -3.54 -36.94
N ALA A 499 2.86 -4.24 -38.07
CA ALA A 499 3.28 -5.64 -38.16
C ALA A 499 4.63 -5.90 -37.44
N ARG A 500 5.56 -4.93 -37.49
CA ARG A 500 6.84 -5.00 -36.78
C ARG A 500 6.64 -5.04 -35.25
N THR A 501 5.74 -4.23 -34.72
CA THR A 501 5.38 -4.22 -33.28
C THR A 501 4.75 -5.54 -32.89
N ALA A 502 3.74 -6.00 -33.62
CA ALA A 502 3.08 -7.27 -33.35
C ALA A 502 4.06 -8.45 -33.36
N ALA A 503 5.00 -8.49 -34.34
CA ALA A 503 6.03 -9.54 -34.42
C ALA A 503 7.00 -9.51 -33.24
N ALA A 504 7.42 -8.32 -32.77
CA ALA A 504 8.30 -8.18 -31.61
C ALA A 504 7.64 -8.69 -30.32
N TRP A 505 6.40 -8.30 -30.09
CA TRP A 505 5.65 -8.71 -28.88
C TRP A 505 5.30 -10.20 -28.92
N LYS A 506 4.96 -10.76 -30.08
CA LYS A 506 4.79 -12.21 -30.23
C LYS A 506 6.03 -13.03 -29.87
N GLN A 507 7.24 -12.47 -30.05
CA GLN A 507 8.48 -13.13 -29.63
C GLN A 507 8.71 -13.09 -28.13
N ARG A 508 8.11 -12.13 -27.40
CA ARG A 508 8.18 -11.99 -25.94
C ARG A 508 7.06 -12.74 -25.23
N ASP A 509 6.00 -13.08 -25.95
CA ASP A 509 4.87 -13.81 -25.38
C ASP A 509 5.31 -15.13 -24.75
N GLY A 510 4.86 -15.40 -23.51
CA GLY A 510 5.28 -16.54 -22.70
C GLY A 510 6.65 -16.39 -22.03
N SER A 511 7.40 -15.29 -22.27
CA SER A 511 8.72 -15.07 -21.66
C SER A 511 8.62 -14.53 -20.25
N LYS A 512 9.66 -14.84 -19.43
CA LYS A 512 9.85 -14.31 -18.07
C LYS A 512 11.08 -13.40 -18.03
N TYR A 513 10.95 -12.33 -17.22
CA TYR A 513 12.05 -11.42 -16.93
C TYR A 513 12.28 -11.37 -15.42
N TYR A 514 13.54 -11.31 -15.00
CA TYR A 514 13.97 -11.43 -13.62
C TYR A 514 14.61 -10.13 -13.15
N VAL A 515 14.19 -9.59 -11.99
CA VAL A 515 14.72 -8.34 -11.44
C VAL A 515 16.21 -8.45 -11.17
N VAL A 516 16.98 -7.40 -11.49
CA VAL A 516 18.43 -7.44 -11.36
C VAL A 516 19.04 -6.28 -10.57
N ASN A 517 18.32 -5.18 -10.37
CA ASN A 517 18.85 -3.97 -9.71
C ASN A 517 18.34 -3.76 -8.28
N GLU A 518 17.74 -4.78 -7.69
CA GLU A 518 17.34 -4.75 -6.28
C GLU A 518 18.50 -5.13 -5.36
N LYS A 519 18.64 -4.42 -4.25
CA LYS A 519 19.63 -4.69 -3.22
C LYS A 519 19.38 -6.04 -2.55
N TYR A 520 20.41 -6.68 -2.04
CA TYR A 520 20.33 -7.99 -1.39
C TYR A 520 19.46 -8.01 -0.12
N THR A 521 19.11 -6.84 0.43
CA THR A 521 18.18 -6.65 1.55
C THR A 521 16.75 -6.34 1.09
N SER A 522 16.50 -6.25 -0.23
CA SER A 522 15.20 -5.78 -0.75
C SER A 522 14.08 -6.80 -0.55
N ALA A 523 12.95 -6.30 -0.08
CA ALA A 523 11.70 -7.04 0.04
C ALA A 523 11.09 -7.41 -1.33
N ALA A 524 11.52 -6.80 -2.43
CA ALA A 524 11.09 -7.15 -3.78
C ALA A 524 11.33 -8.63 -4.11
N TYR A 525 12.35 -9.25 -3.52
CA TYR A 525 12.59 -10.69 -3.68
C TYR A 525 11.50 -11.57 -3.05
N LEU A 526 10.65 -11.04 -2.17
CA LEU A 526 9.50 -11.75 -1.61
C LEU A 526 8.21 -11.52 -2.40
N GLN A 527 8.09 -10.40 -3.11
CA GLN A 527 6.84 -9.96 -3.71
C GLN A 527 6.75 -10.28 -5.19
N ALA A 528 7.56 -9.66 -6.02
CA ALA A 528 7.41 -9.71 -7.48
C ALA A 528 8.78 -9.69 -8.21
N PRO A 529 9.68 -10.66 -7.94
CA PRO A 529 11.01 -10.66 -8.56
C PRO A 529 10.98 -11.10 -10.04
N ILE A 530 9.84 -11.57 -10.54
CA ILE A 530 9.67 -12.13 -11.89
C ILE A 530 8.51 -11.43 -12.59
N LEU A 531 8.79 -10.86 -13.76
CA LEU A 531 7.81 -10.20 -14.63
C LEU A 531 7.47 -11.15 -15.80
N PRO A 532 6.28 -11.74 -15.86
CA PRO A 532 5.84 -12.53 -17.00
C PRO A 532 5.26 -11.62 -18.11
N ILE A 533 5.53 -11.96 -19.35
CA ILE A 533 4.84 -11.40 -20.50
C ILE A 533 3.84 -12.44 -21.00
N ASP A 534 2.56 -12.15 -20.86
CA ASP A 534 1.47 -13.01 -21.32
C ASP A 534 0.46 -12.16 -22.09
N LEU A 535 0.29 -12.47 -23.38
CA LEU A 535 -0.64 -11.81 -24.29
C LEU A 535 -1.94 -12.63 -24.46
N THR A 536 -2.07 -13.77 -23.78
CA THR A 536 -3.19 -14.70 -23.95
C THR A 536 -4.51 -14.08 -23.52
N GLY A 537 -5.54 -14.21 -24.37
CA GLY A 537 -6.92 -13.78 -24.07
C GLY A 537 -7.12 -12.26 -24.03
N GLY A 538 -6.06 -11.47 -24.20
CA GLY A 538 -6.12 -10.01 -24.19
C GLY A 538 -6.75 -9.40 -25.45
N LEU A 539 -7.00 -8.09 -25.40
CA LEU A 539 -7.44 -7.32 -26.54
C LEU A 539 -6.27 -7.13 -27.53
N PRO A 540 -6.50 -7.21 -28.86
CA PRO A 540 -5.46 -6.91 -29.84
C PRO A 540 -4.80 -5.54 -29.58
N GLY A 541 -3.47 -5.52 -29.63
CA GLY A 541 -2.68 -4.31 -29.37
C GLY A 541 -2.39 -4.00 -27.89
N TYR A 542 -2.73 -4.93 -26.98
CA TYR A 542 -2.51 -4.77 -25.55
C TYR A 542 -1.79 -5.96 -24.91
N TRP A 543 -1.08 -5.65 -23.85
CA TRP A 543 -0.57 -6.56 -22.84
C TRP A 543 -1.22 -6.17 -21.50
N ALA A 544 -2.25 -6.90 -21.07
CA ALA A 544 -3.16 -6.50 -20.00
C ALA A 544 -3.72 -5.08 -20.24
N ASP A 545 -3.52 -4.13 -19.31
CA ASP A 545 -3.90 -2.72 -19.44
C ASP A 545 -2.97 -1.89 -20.35
N ARG A 546 -1.84 -2.44 -20.77
CA ARG A 546 -0.76 -1.71 -21.43
C ARG A 546 -0.91 -1.76 -22.94
N GLN A 547 -1.09 -0.60 -23.56
CA GLN A 547 -1.08 -0.45 -25.00
C GLN A 547 0.34 -0.67 -25.56
N LEU A 548 0.47 -1.45 -26.63
CA LEU A 548 1.73 -1.68 -27.32
C LEU A 548 2.10 -0.45 -28.15
N THR A 549 2.90 0.45 -27.58
CA THR A 549 3.24 1.76 -28.19
C THR A 549 4.36 1.66 -29.22
N GLY A 550 5.09 0.54 -29.26
CA GLY A 550 6.16 0.29 -30.20
C GLY A 550 6.70 -1.13 -30.11
N PRO A 551 7.68 -1.50 -30.96
CA PRO A 551 8.31 -2.82 -30.91
C PRO A 551 8.97 -3.10 -29.55
N ASP A 552 9.43 -2.06 -28.88
CA ASP A 552 10.22 -2.14 -27.65
C ASP A 552 9.62 -1.29 -26.51
N SER A 553 8.31 -0.96 -26.60
CA SER A 553 7.65 -0.16 -25.56
C SER A 553 6.17 -0.49 -25.41
N ALA A 554 5.68 -0.43 -24.16
CA ALA A 554 4.27 -0.48 -23.82
C ALA A 554 3.98 0.48 -22.67
N ALA A 555 2.79 1.07 -22.64
CA ALA A 555 2.37 1.97 -21.57
C ALA A 555 0.87 1.86 -21.34
N SER A 556 0.45 1.90 -20.08
CA SER A 556 -0.96 2.04 -19.77
C SER A 556 -1.41 3.49 -19.98
N ASN A 557 -2.58 3.64 -20.59
CA ASN A 557 -3.21 4.92 -20.88
C ASN A 557 -4.59 5.05 -20.19
N VAL A 558 -4.91 4.16 -19.26
CA VAL A 558 -6.15 4.25 -18.49
C VAL A 558 -6.15 5.48 -17.59
N GLN A 559 -7.30 6.14 -17.48
CA GLN A 559 -7.50 7.35 -16.69
C GLN A 559 -8.62 7.12 -15.67
N ILE A 560 -8.29 6.38 -14.62
CA ILE A 560 -9.24 5.95 -13.61
C ILE A 560 -8.90 6.66 -12.29
N PRO A 561 -9.81 7.48 -11.72
CA PRO A 561 -9.60 8.11 -10.42
C PRO A 561 -9.60 7.09 -9.27
N GLY A 562 -9.14 7.50 -8.10
CA GLY A 562 -9.15 6.69 -6.88
C GLY A 562 -7.96 5.74 -6.78
N MET A 563 -8.23 4.44 -6.72
CA MET A 563 -7.19 3.41 -6.52
C MET A 563 -6.94 2.55 -7.77
N SER A 564 -7.94 2.34 -8.61
CA SER A 564 -7.87 1.38 -9.75
C SER A 564 -6.95 1.82 -10.88
N GLY A 565 -6.63 3.12 -10.99
CA GLY A 565 -5.69 3.68 -11.97
C GLY A 565 -4.31 4.02 -11.40
N ARG A 566 -3.96 3.58 -10.19
CA ARG A 566 -2.65 3.83 -9.59
C ARG A 566 -1.56 2.95 -10.21
N ASP A 567 -0.30 3.35 -10.06
CA ASP A 567 0.88 2.53 -10.41
C ASP A 567 0.89 1.98 -11.85
N ILE A 568 0.42 2.79 -12.80
CA ILE A 568 0.42 2.43 -14.23
C ILE A 568 1.76 2.77 -14.88
N MET A 569 2.57 1.75 -15.12
CA MET A 569 3.96 1.88 -15.57
C MET A 569 4.09 2.01 -17.09
N GLU A 570 5.19 2.66 -17.51
CA GLU A 570 5.78 2.52 -18.86
C GLU A 570 6.81 1.40 -18.83
N PHE A 571 6.84 0.61 -19.90
CA PHE A 571 7.79 -0.47 -20.09
C PHE A 571 8.67 -0.16 -21.30
N SER A 572 9.98 -0.19 -21.10
CA SER A 572 10.97 0.06 -22.14
C SER A 572 11.94 -1.10 -22.25
N PHE A 573 12.02 -1.71 -23.43
CA PHE A 573 12.89 -2.85 -23.71
C PHE A 573 14.13 -2.38 -24.45
N ALA A 574 15.30 -2.85 -24.02
CA ALA A 574 16.58 -2.55 -24.64
C ALA A 574 17.51 -3.77 -24.65
N LYS A 575 18.39 -3.86 -25.66
CA LYS A 575 19.42 -4.89 -25.74
C LYS A 575 20.79 -4.32 -25.42
N GLN A 576 21.47 -4.96 -24.48
CA GLN A 576 22.86 -4.64 -24.11
C GLN A 576 23.71 -5.91 -24.24
N GLY A 577 24.74 -5.89 -25.09
CA GLY A 577 25.60 -7.06 -25.29
C GLY A 577 24.87 -8.31 -25.78
N GLY A 578 23.75 -8.14 -26.51
CA GLY A 578 22.92 -9.25 -26.99
C GLY A 578 21.88 -9.76 -25.98
N THR A 579 21.89 -9.28 -24.76
CA THR A 579 20.90 -9.59 -23.71
C THR A 579 19.81 -8.54 -23.71
N GLU A 580 18.54 -8.96 -23.65
CA GLU A 580 17.40 -8.06 -23.55
C GLU A 580 17.07 -7.78 -22.07
N TYR A 581 16.81 -6.52 -21.78
CA TYR A 581 16.35 -6.01 -20.50
C TYR A 581 15.05 -5.24 -20.70
N VAL A 582 14.24 -5.18 -19.66
CA VAL A 582 13.08 -4.28 -19.57
C VAL A 582 13.19 -3.44 -18.32
N GLU A 583 12.87 -2.17 -18.47
CA GLU A 583 12.80 -1.19 -17.39
C GLU A 583 11.34 -0.77 -17.17
N ALA A 584 10.93 -0.70 -15.89
CA ALA A 584 9.63 -0.22 -15.47
C ALA A 584 9.68 0.31 -14.03
N GLY A 585 9.27 1.56 -13.79
CA GLY A 585 9.19 2.15 -12.45
C GLY A 585 10.50 2.12 -11.65
N GLY A 586 11.65 2.27 -12.34
CA GLY A 586 12.99 2.18 -11.73
C GLY A 586 13.53 0.77 -11.56
N SER A 587 12.70 -0.27 -11.69
CA SER A 587 13.15 -1.66 -11.68
C SER A 587 13.65 -2.11 -13.06
N ILE A 588 14.74 -2.86 -13.08
CA ILE A 588 15.34 -3.43 -14.30
C ILE A 588 15.24 -4.95 -14.22
N PHE A 589 14.75 -5.56 -15.28
CA PHE A 589 14.57 -7.00 -15.37
C PHE A 589 15.34 -7.55 -16.58
N VAL A 590 15.98 -8.72 -16.42
CA VAL A 590 16.70 -9.42 -17.51
C VAL A 590 15.86 -10.56 -18.06
N HIS A 591 15.86 -10.73 -19.39
CA HIS A 591 15.15 -11.82 -20.07
C HIS A 591 15.67 -13.20 -19.62
N GLU A 592 14.79 -14.17 -19.46
CA GLU A 592 15.08 -15.56 -19.03
C GLU A 592 16.20 -16.25 -19.84
N LYS A 593 16.39 -15.92 -21.12
CA LYS A 593 17.49 -16.46 -21.94
C LYS A 593 18.89 -16.11 -21.41
N ALA A 594 19.02 -15.10 -20.56
CA ALA A 594 20.25 -14.76 -19.86
C ALA A 594 20.46 -15.57 -18.58
N VAL A 595 19.42 -16.21 -18.05
CA VAL A 595 19.46 -17.04 -16.85
C VAL A 595 20.05 -18.40 -17.21
N LYS A 596 21.25 -18.69 -16.69
CA LYS A 596 21.98 -19.92 -17.00
C LYS A 596 21.67 -21.01 -15.99
N PRO A 597 21.80 -22.30 -16.34
CA PRO A 597 21.74 -23.38 -15.36
C PRO A 597 22.86 -23.24 -14.31
N LEU A 598 22.52 -23.49 -13.03
CA LEU A 598 23.50 -23.58 -11.96
C LEU A 598 24.48 -24.74 -12.26
N TYR A 599 25.77 -24.52 -12.06
CA TYR A 599 26.75 -25.59 -12.25
C TYR A 599 26.51 -26.71 -11.22
N ALA A 600 26.19 -27.91 -11.71
CA ALA A 600 25.86 -29.07 -10.88
C ALA A 600 27.05 -29.83 -10.29
N GLY A 601 28.28 -29.35 -10.47
CA GLY A 601 29.50 -29.92 -9.88
C GLY A 601 29.69 -29.52 -8.42
N LYS A 602 30.62 -30.20 -7.74
CA LYS A 602 30.82 -30.08 -6.28
C LYS A 602 31.17 -28.67 -5.78
N LYS A 603 31.86 -27.88 -6.57
CA LYS A 603 32.30 -26.52 -6.21
C LYS A 603 32.15 -25.57 -7.40
N SER A 604 31.66 -24.38 -7.16
CA SER A 604 31.58 -23.28 -8.13
C SER A 604 31.58 -21.94 -7.42
N ALA A 605 31.44 -20.84 -8.18
CA ALA A 605 31.27 -19.52 -7.63
C ALA A 605 30.34 -18.68 -8.51
N ALA A 606 29.53 -17.80 -7.87
CA ALA A 606 28.85 -16.70 -8.53
C ALA A 606 29.51 -15.38 -8.10
N THR A 607 29.75 -14.47 -9.04
CA THR A 607 30.33 -13.14 -8.75
C THR A 607 29.47 -12.07 -9.37
N ILE A 608 29.05 -11.07 -8.59
CA ILE A 608 28.32 -9.91 -9.06
C ILE A 608 29.27 -9.08 -9.94
N GLN A 609 28.80 -8.69 -11.12
CA GLN A 609 29.59 -7.91 -12.05
C GLN A 609 29.69 -6.43 -11.63
N ALA A 610 30.51 -5.65 -12.35
CA ALA A 610 30.72 -4.24 -12.08
C ALA A 610 29.44 -3.36 -12.15
N ASN A 611 28.40 -3.83 -12.87
CA ASN A 611 27.11 -3.16 -12.93
C ASN A 611 26.22 -3.37 -11.68
N GLY A 612 26.65 -4.21 -10.73
CA GLY A 612 25.90 -4.50 -9.51
C GLY A 612 24.66 -5.40 -9.71
N TYR A 613 24.40 -5.88 -10.93
CA TYR A 613 23.19 -6.66 -11.22
C TYR A 613 23.23 -8.04 -10.57
N ALA A 614 22.13 -8.38 -9.93
CA ALA A 614 21.88 -9.70 -9.36
C ALA A 614 21.98 -10.80 -10.43
N LYS A 615 22.47 -11.97 -10.03
CA LYS A 615 22.66 -13.13 -10.92
C LYS A 615 21.64 -14.20 -10.65
N TRP A 616 20.86 -14.51 -11.68
CA TRP A 616 19.88 -15.59 -11.66
C TRP A 616 20.41 -16.86 -12.32
N TYR A 617 20.01 -18.01 -11.75
CA TYR A 617 20.29 -19.34 -12.28
C TYR A 617 19.05 -20.23 -12.18
N THR A 618 18.84 -21.10 -13.17
CA THR A 618 17.88 -22.20 -13.06
C THR A 618 18.51 -23.38 -12.29
N VAL A 619 17.70 -24.16 -11.60
CA VAL A 619 18.12 -25.38 -10.94
C VAL A 619 18.02 -26.53 -11.94
N PRO A 620 19.13 -27.08 -12.46
CA PRO A 620 19.09 -28.21 -13.39
C PRO A 620 18.72 -29.51 -12.64
N ASP A 621 18.13 -30.49 -13.34
CA ASP A 621 17.74 -31.80 -12.75
C ASP A 621 18.88 -32.47 -11.95
N LYS A 622 20.13 -32.35 -12.41
CA LYS A 622 21.30 -32.90 -11.73
C LYS A 622 21.63 -32.21 -10.39
N ALA A 623 21.06 -31.03 -10.13
CA ALA A 623 21.23 -30.27 -8.88
C ALA A 623 19.99 -30.36 -7.98
N ALA A 624 18.82 -30.67 -8.52
CA ALA A 624 17.58 -30.84 -7.76
C ALA A 624 17.72 -31.92 -6.67
N GLY A 625 17.20 -31.66 -5.49
CA GLY A 625 17.29 -32.52 -4.31
C GLY A 625 18.65 -32.49 -3.59
N LYS A 626 19.66 -31.82 -4.13
CA LYS A 626 20.95 -31.67 -3.46
C LYS A 626 20.96 -30.46 -2.53
N THR A 627 21.79 -30.53 -1.49
CA THR A 627 22.03 -29.41 -0.59
C THR A 627 23.07 -28.48 -1.17
N LEU A 628 22.66 -27.23 -1.45
CA LEU A 628 23.56 -26.14 -1.75
C LEU A 628 24.03 -25.51 -0.44
N THR A 629 25.34 -25.32 -0.30
CA THR A 629 25.95 -24.51 0.76
C THR A 629 26.59 -23.29 0.10
N VAL A 630 26.24 -22.10 0.57
CA VAL A 630 26.74 -20.83 0.05
C VAL A 630 27.63 -20.17 1.10
N LYS A 631 28.87 -19.84 0.75
CA LYS A 631 29.69 -18.93 1.56
C LYS A 631 29.35 -17.51 1.13
N LEU A 632 28.59 -16.84 1.97
CA LEU A 632 28.11 -15.48 1.72
C LEU A 632 29.25 -14.46 1.83
N PRO A 633 29.33 -13.48 0.89
CA PRO A 633 30.11 -12.27 1.12
C PRO A 633 29.47 -11.40 2.19
N LYS A 634 30.19 -10.40 2.70
CA LYS A 634 29.68 -9.49 3.75
C LYS A 634 28.39 -8.78 3.33
N ASN A 635 28.35 -8.28 2.11
CA ASN A 635 27.23 -7.53 1.52
C ASN A 635 26.65 -8.35 0.36
N GLY A 636 25.87 -9.37 0.69
CA GLY A 636 25.25 -10.22 -0.31
C GLY A 636 24.37 -11.28 0.31
N ALA A 637 23.34 -11.64 -0.43
CA ALA A 637 22.37 -12.66 -0.08
C ALA A 637 22.03 -13.53 -1.29
N PHE A 638 21.37 -14.66 -1.03
CA PHE A 638 20.76 -15.47 -2.05
C PHE A 638 19.30 -15.78 -1.69
N VAL A 639 18.49 -15.95 -2.74
CA VAL A 639 17.09 -16.39 -2.61
C VAL A 639 16.88 -17.59 -3.53
N VAL A 640 16.12 -18.57 -3.05
CA VAL A 640 15.75 -19.77 -3.81
C VAL A 640 14.22 -19.82 -3.91
N TYR A 641 13.73 -20.03 -5.11
CA TYR A 641 12.30 -20.18 -5.41
C TYR A 641 12.03 -21.57 -5.96
N ASP A 642 10.88 -22.12 -5.65
CA ASP A 642 10.40 -23.36 -6.29
C ASP A 642 9.91 -23.12 -7.72
N GLY A 643 9.43 -24.16 -8.40
CA GLY A 643 8.91 -24.08 -9.77
C GLY A 643 7.65 -23.21 -9.92
N ASN A 644 6.95 -22.92 -8.82
CA ASN A 644 5.76 -22.05 -8.79
C ASN A 644 6.10 -20.60 -8.42
N GLY A 645 7.38 -20.32 -8.11
CA GLY A 645 7.84 -18.99 -7.70
C GLY A 645 7.72 -18.71 -6.19
N ALA A 646 7.35 -19.70 -5.37
CA ALA A 646 7.33 -19.55 -3.92
C ALA A 646 8.76 -19.53 -3.35
N VAL A 647 9.01 -18.64 -2.39
CA VAL A 647 10.31 -18.53 -1.72
C VAL A 647 10.55 -19.75 -0.82
N ILE A 648 11.64 -20.47 -1.08
CA ILE A 648 12.10 -21.60 -0.25
C ILE A 648 13.13 -21.16 0.78
N GLU A 649 13.99 -20.23 0.39
CA GLU A 649 15.05 -19.69 1.24
C GLU A 649 15.38 -18.27 0.85
N PHE A 650 15.52 -17.39 1.83
CA PHE A 650 16.08 -16.04 1.65
C PHE A 650 17.07 -15.76 2.79
N SER A 651 18.35 -15.81 2.45
CA SER A 651 19.43 -15.75 3.45
C SER A 651 19.47 -14.44 4.25
N THR A 652 18.99 -13.33 3.72
CA THR A 652 18.84 -12.06 4.47
C THR A 652 17.87 -12.22 5.65
N ILE A 653 16.79 -12.98 5.45
CA ILE A 653 15.75 -13.17 6.48
C ILE A 653 16.15 -14.25 7.47
N THR A 654 16.58 -15.41 6.95
CA THR A 654 16.78 -16.61 7.77
C THR A 654 18.18 -16.69 8.40
N GLY A 655 19.14 -15.92 7.88
CA GLY A 655 20.56 -16.08 8.23
C GLY A 655 21.18 -17.39 7.74
N ASN A 656 20.41 -18.25 7.05
CA ASN A 656 20.87 -19.53 6.59
C ASN A 656 21.84 -19.40 5.40
N ASN A 657 22.77 -20.33 5.33
CA ASN A 657 23.68 -20.47 4.21
C ASN A 657 23.56 -21.83 3.49
N LYS A 658 22.49 -22.58 3.79
CA LYS A 658 22.23 -23.89 3.20
C LYS A 658 20.77 -24.04 2.83
N VAL A 659 20.53 -24.69 1.67
CA VAL A 659 19.18 -24.97 1.17
C VAL A 659 19.18 -26.25 0.34
N VAL A 660 18.12 -27.02 0.39
CA VAL A 660 17.87 -28.13 -0.55
C VAL A 660 17.26 -27.53 -1.80
N LEU A 661 17.92 -27.72 -2.95
CA LEU A 661 17.46 -27.12 -4.21
C LEU A 661 16.20 -27.82 -4.71
N PRO A 662 15.12 -27.07 -4.99
CA PRO A 662 13.89 -27.62 -5.53
C PRO A 662 14.07 -28.03 -7.00
N LYS A 663 13.22 -28.94 -7.47
CA LYS A 663 13.08 -29.22 -8.89
C LYS A 663 12.42 -28.03 -9.60
N ASP A 664 12.83 -27.73 -10.82
CA ASP A 664 12.30 -26.65 -11.65
C ASP A 664 12.38 -25.24 -11.01
N GLY A 665 13.18 -25.10 -9.95
CA GLY A 665 13.36 -23.84 -9.23
C GLY A 665 14.38 -22.90 -9.88
N VAL A 666 14.43 -21.69 -9.31
CA VAL A 666 15.44 -20.67 -9.66
C VAL A 666 16.13 -20.15 -8.40
N ILE A 667 17.36 -19.68 -8.57
CA ILE A 667 18.16 -19.06 -7.51
C ILE A 667 18.71 -17.74 -7.98
N VAL A 668 18.67 -16.73 -7.12
CA VAL A 668 19.31 -15.42 -7.34
C VAL A 668 20.37 -15.17 -6.29
N PHE A 669 21.48 -14.59 -6.72
CA PHE A 669 22.53 -14.02 -5.88
C PHE A 669 22.54 -12.51 -6.08
N ALA A 670 22.34 -11.75 -5.02
CA ALA A 670 22.36 -10.28 -5.01
C ALA A 670 23.43 -9.79 -4.03
N GLY A 671 24.11 -8.72 -4.35
CA GLY A 671 25.19 -8.16 -3.53
C GLY A 671 25.90 -7.01 -4.22
N ASP A 672 26.86 -6.41 -3.53
CA ASP A 672 27.66 -5.33 -4.09
C ASP A 672 28.45 -5.78 -5.33
N ALA A 673 28.80 -4.82 -6.20
CA ALA A 673 29.66 -5.09 -7.34
C ALA A 673 30.98 -5.76 -6.88
N GLY A 674 31.32 -6.89 -7.48
CA GLY A 674 32.48 -7.72 -7.11
C GLY A 674 32.21 -8.74 -5.99
N ALA A 675 31.04 -8.72 -5.34
CA ALA A 675 30.69 -9.72 -4.32
C ALA A 675 30.77 -11.14 -4.89
N ARG A 676 31.47 -12.03 -4.18
CA ARG A 676 31.73 -13.40 -4.61
C ARG A 676 31.13 -14.41 -3.64
N PHE A 677 30.25 -15.22 -4.17
CA PHE A 677 29.61 -16.35 -3.50
C PHE A 677 30.34 -17.64 -3.86
N GLU A 678 30.90 -18.35 -2.88
CA GLU A 678 31.48 -19.67 -3.08
C GLU A 678 30.41 -20.74 -2.83
N LEU A 679 30.20 -21.62 -3.79
CA LEU A 679 29.12 -22.59 -3.82
C LEU A 679 29.67 -24.01 -3.65
N SER A 680 29.03 -24.79 -2.79
CA SER A 680 29.29 -26.21 -2.60
C SER A 680 28.00 -27.00 -2.69
N LEU A 681 27.94 -27.97 -3.59
CA LEU A 681 26.77 -28.80 -3.84
C LEU A 681 27.05 -30.26 -3.43
N LYS A 682 26.21 -30.84 -2.55
CA LYS A 682 26.33 -32.21 -2.03
C LYS A 682 25.05 -33.00 -2.24
#